data_69e178289a139dfc9766edb8960ff108
#
_entry.id   69e178289a139dfc9766edb8960ff108
#
_cell.length_a   1.000
_cell.length_b   1.000
_cell.length_c   1.000
_cell.angle_alpha   90.00
_cell.angle_beta   90.00
_cell.angle_gamma   90.00
#
_symmetry.space_group_name_H-M   'P 1'
#
loop_
_entity.id
_entity.type
_entity.pdbx_description
1 polymer ?
#
loop_
_entity_poly.entity_id
_entity_poly.type
_entity_poly.pdbx_seq_one_letter_code
_entity_poly.pdbx_strand_id
1 'polypeptide(L)'
;MSNLINGYLQLLIFGTFLVLVLKFEQRYFKFYPGVKWSLSLGVFLLFCGAFFTFFLPLSGPLMAADSDVRISAEAGLYIAGSIFIFSGLRRWFWHLARVKENSVQRLKRLSCLKQVQSLSQNNQDLEQNLKDAFHKVMQFMGYQKGVLFRSSFNSPEVLLLSYFNLSPEELSRFYKLNPKEGFYNETLKTREILTQDQLQGSDQWHSLFTDEEKIRSFACVPIKYNSKVFGLICIYDSDPKRFTFEEVQFLTSLRDELGLMVEQSLLLEKARDRKKGLQTADEAARLFLETRNIEDDLPALSQIFKKVFEFDYLSLSLIEGSGKNVKKISLGTGENLLLDVKPNLPVYGTSVGWVIDSGEPLVESDLEKRGLYEDDLSKLLRIRSKIVVPLKVKGNVAGTLTLGSKKSNLYTPKYAKKLSLFSSLFSLHLQQRSLRDSLAQEQKYFQTFSRHFLEFLNHKDFKGYLDGLTEDLIHILPASFCRVSFLDPEKKVLETFSSYKRREEISLSPYNSQSLESLPWHRLALETKKPMLINQDDPESTISREEATLSLAPDVKSALLLPLLDKEQIVGMVSLGEMRSWERRPIRRKEIDFMEKIAAEISLARKHNLSGRVMSTEPEPYSEKRFSDLGLQVNNSLTSIIGSLELLNLRRDLTEEKKERYLQIIEKGALRIKENMERFFNQPDSVFIEK
;
A
#
# COMPACT_ATOMS: atom_id res chain seq x y z
N MET A 1 9.03 57.53 86.82
CA MET A 1 8.70 56.12 86.69
C MET A 1 7.93 55.76 85.37
N SER A 2 6.87 56.53 85.03
CA SER A 2 6.08 56.24 83.82
C SER A 2 6.85 56.39 82.53
N ASN A 3 7.74 57.39 82.41
CA ASN A 3 8.58 57.57 81.22
C ASN A 3 9.65 56.45 80.99
N LEU A 4 10.20 55.89 82.10
CA LEU A 4 11.14 54.77 82.09
C LEU A 4 10.42 53.48 81.65
N ILE A 5 9.21 53.21 82.08
CA ILE A 5 8.40 52.07 81.73
C ILE A 5 8.01 52.15 80.24
N ASN A 6 7.60 53.35 79.76
CA ASN A 6 7.30 53.58 78.37
C ASN A 6 8.52 53.40 77.44
N GLY A 7 9.70 53.92 77.85
CA GLY A 7 10.93 53.73 77.04
C GLY A 7 11.39 52.26 76.97
N TYR A 8 11.27 51.53 78.11
CA TYR A 8 11.56 50.09 78.12
C TYR A 8 10.59 49.31 77.23
N LEU A 9 9.31 49.63 77.32
CA LEU A 9 8.29 48.96 76.48
C LEU A 9 8.52 49.24 74.99
N GLN A 10 8.89 50.45 74.60
CA GLN A 10 9.23 50.83 73.25
C GLN A 10 10.49 50.10 72.72
N LEU A 11 11.58 50.00 73.54
CA LEU A 11 12.76 49.27 73.23
C LEU A 11 12.48 47.79 73.01
N LEU A 12 11.65 47.22 73.85
CA LEU A 12 11.25 45.82 73.75
C LEU A 12 10.38 45.56 72.47
N ILE A 13 9.46 46.45 72.17
CA ILE A 13 8.61 46.38 70.99
C ILE A 13 9.48 46.50 69.68
N PHE A 14 10.29 47.59 69.62
CA PHE A 14 11.13 47.79 68.41
C PHE A 14 12.25 46.79 68.28
N GLY A 15 12.83 46.31 69.42
CA GLY A 15 13.82 45.26 69.45
C GLY A 15 13.27 43.91 68.96
N THR A 16 12.09 43.52 69.44
CA THR A 16 11.40 42.29 68.96
C THR A 16 10.98 42.43 67.49
N PHE A 17 10.51 43.61 67.09
CA PHE A 17 10.19 43.85 65.68
C PHE A 17 11.42 43.82 64.79
N LEU A 18 12.56 44.37 65.25
CA LEU A 18 13.83 44.29 64.53
C LEU A 18 14.25 42.82 64.34
N VAL A 19 14.18 42.02 65.40
CA VAL A 19 14.52 40.52 65.29
C VAL A 19 13.54 39.83 64.40
N LEU A 20 12.25 40.15 64.40
CA LEU A 20 11.23 39.62 63.51
C LEU A 20 11.54 40.01 62.04
N VAL A 21 11.86 41.26 61.78
CA VAL A 21 12.21 41.73 60.45
C VAL A 21 13.47 41.04 59.96
N LEU A 22 14.51 40.87 60.77
CA LEU A 22 15.71 40.17 60.41
C LEU A 22 15.48 38.66 60.17
N LYS A 23 14.60 38.01 60.94
CA LYS A 23 14.19 36.61 60.75
C LYS A 23 13.33 36.41 59.50
N PHE A 24 12.39 37.28 59.25
CA PHE A 24 11.54 37.31 58.03
C PHE A 24 12.38 37.60 56.81
N GLU A 25 13.45 38.36 56.95
CA GLU A 25 14.38 38.78 55.93
C GLU A 25 15.07 37.60 55.24
N GLN A 26 15.54 36.57 55.94
CA GLN A 26 16.19 35.42 55.35
C GLN A 26 15.28 34.58 54.45
N ARG A 27 13.98 34.59 54.68
CA ARG A 27 13.02 33.73 54.01
C ARG A 27 12.28 34.38 52.85
N TYR A 28 11.96 35.69 52.93
CA TYR A 28 11.07 36.38 51.99
C TYR A 28 11.71 37.54 51.21
N PHE A 29 12.75 38.18 51.73
CA PHE A 29 13.37 39.34 51.08
C PHE A 29 14.72 39.07 50.39
N LYS A 30 15.13 37.84 50.29
CA LYS A 30 16.40 37.45 49.65
C LYS A 30 16.55 38.01 48.22
N PHE A 31 15.45 38.20 47.50
CA PHE A 31 15.41 38.63 46.12
C PHE A 31 15.18 40.14 45.93
N TYR A 32 15.00 40.90 47.05
CA TYR A 32 14.66 42.34 46.97
C TYR A 32 15.53 43.20 47.88
N PRO A 33 16.81 43.36 47.53
CA PRO A 33 17.77 44.05 48.42
C PRO A 33 17.40 45.49 48.76
N GLY A 34 16.81 46.24 47.80
CA GLY A 34 16.38 47.64 48.06
C GLY A 34 15.21 47.79 49.04
N VAL A 35 14.27 46.81 49.06
CA VAL A 35 13.17 46.76 50.04
C VAL A 35 13.72 46.39 51.42
N LYS A 36 14.60 45.40 51.44
CA LYS A 36 15.30 44.90 52.61
C LYS A 36 16.01 46.04 53.34
N TRP A 37 16.93 46.72 52.62
CA TRP A 37 17.68 47.84 53.22
C TRP A 37 16.81 48.97 53.76
N SER A 38 15.75 49.35 53.06
CA SER A 38 14.81 50.43 53.53
C SER A 38 14.07 50.02 54.80
N LEU A 39 13.56 48.79 54.88
CA LEU A 39 12.85 48.31 56.06
C LEU A 39 13.79 48.13 57.25
N SER A 40 14.95 47.48 57.04
CA SER A 40 15.93 47.26 58.13
C SER A 40 16.47 48.56 58.66
N LEU A 41 16.83 49.52 57.78
CA LEU A 41 17.32 50.80 58.21
C LEU A 41 16.21 51.65 58.97
N GLY A 42 14.97 51.56 58.46
CA GLY A 42 13.84 52.24 59.12
C GLY A 42 13.59 51.68 60.51
N VAL A 43 13.57 50.38 60.69
CA VAL A 43 13.37 49.73 62.00
C VAL A 43 14.56 50.02 62.93
N PHE A 44 15.80 50.01 62.39
CA PHE A 44 17.00 50.38 63.17
C PHE A 44 16.97 51.82 63.66
N LEU A 45 16.50 52.80 62.82
CA LEU A 45 16.37 54.18 63.24
C LEU A 45 15.31 54.38 64.31
N LEU A 46 14.16 53.65 64.22
CA LEU A 46 13.14 53.63 65.25
C LEU A 46 13.67 53.04 66.56
N PHE A 47 14.47 51.95 66.46
CA PHE A 47 15.14 51.38 67.64
C PHE A 47 16.12 52.34 68.26
N CYS A 48 16.96 53.05 67.48
CA CYS A 48 17.84 54.10 67.97
C CYS A 48 17.08 55.24 68.70
N GLY A 49 15.95 55.67 68.10
CA GLY A 49 15.08 56.64 68.76
C GLY A 49 14.60 56.16 70.14
N ALA A 50 14.06 54.97 70.24
CA ALA A 50 13.64 54.36 71.51
C ALA A 50 14.79 54.14 72.47
N PHE A 51 15.99 53.79 71.98
CA PHE A 51 17.20 53.65 72.80
C PHE A 51 17.61 54.99 73.42
N PHE A 52 17.59 56.05 72.63
CA PHE A 52 17.87 57.41 73.15
C PHE A 52 16.84 57.83 74.22
N THR A 53 15.57 57.54 74.00
CA THR A 53 14.51 57.83 74.98
C THR A 53 14.71 57.10 76.28
N PHE A 54 15.24 55.88 76.27
CA PHE A 54 15.46 55.07 77.48
C PHE A 54 16.78 55.36 78.19
N PHE A 55 17.91 55.46 77.50
CA PHE A 55 19.26 55.56 78.13
C PHE A 55 19.69 56.95 78.53
N LEU A 56 19.26 58.00 77.83
CA LEU A 56 19.65 59.38 78.21
C LEU A 56 19.16 59.84 79.57
N PRO A 57 17.99 59.45 80.06
CA PRO A 57 17.59 59.76 81.43
C PRO A 57 18.42 59.09 82.50
N LEU A 58 19.09 57.96 82.19
CA LEU A 58 19.89 57.16 83.11
C LEU A 58 21.36 57.59 83.17
N SER A 59 21.84 58.39 82.22
CA SER A 59 23.23 58.84 82.17
C SER A 59 23.66 60.03 83.02
N GLY A 60 22.77 60.52 83.88
CA GLY A 60 23.10 61.55 84.88
C GLY A 60 23.41 62.98 84.33
N PRO A 61 23.74 63.91 85.14
CA PRO A 61 23.83 65.34 84.77
C PRO A 61 25.04 65.70 83.86
N LEU A 62 25.86 64.77 83.42
CA LEU A 62 27.03 65.02 82.59
C LEU A 62 26.71 65.26 81.08
N MET A 63 25.48 65.02 80.63
CA MET A 63 25.00 65.38 79.29
C MET A 63 23.66 66.15 79.37
N ALA A 64 23.70 67.34 79.97
CA ALA A 64 22.59 68.24 79.84
C ALA A 64 22.67 68.96 78.50
N ALA A 65 22.36 68.22 77.41
CA ALA A 65 22.00 68.84 76.15
C ALA A 65 20.63 69.49 76.32
N ASP A 66 20.46 70.69 75.79
CA ASP A 66 19.22 71.44 75.75
C ASP A 66 18.04 70.54 75.44
N SER A 67 16.99 70.60 76.29
CA SER A 67 15.82 69.75 76.20
C SER A 67 15.21 69.75 74.79
N ASP A 68 15.27 70.92 74.11
CA ASP A 68 14.73 71.12 72.79
C ASP A 68 15.52 70.44 71.72
N VAL A 69 16.90 70.35 71.81
CA VAL A 69 17.74 69.61 70.90
C VAL A 69 17.53 68.10 71.01
N ARG A 70 17.27 67.63 72.19
CA ARG A 70 16.99 66.21 72.47
C ARG A 70 15.68 65.74 71.85
N ILE A 71 14.59 66.55 72.10
CA ILE A 71 13.26 66.25 71.58
C ILE A 71 13.30 66.30 70.05
N SER A 72 14.03 67.23 69.45
CA SER A 72 14.21 67.36 68.01
C SER A 72 14.97 66.19 67.39
N ALA A 73 16.03 65.68 68.05
CA ALA A 73 16.80 64.54 67.59
C ALA A 73 16.00 63.21 67.62
N GLU A 74 15.28 62.98 68.73
CA GLU A 74 14.37 61.85 68.88
C GLU A 74 13.25 61.88 67.83
N ALA A 75 12.59 62.98 67.64
CA ALA A 75 11.53 63.18 66.65
C ALA A 75 12.10 62.98 65.24
N GLY A 76 13.31 63.45 64.97
CA GLY A 76 13.99 63.25 63.72
C GLY A 76 14.25 61.77 63.37
N LEU A 77 14.69 60.98 64.38
CA LEU A 77 14.92 59.52 64.18
C LEU A 77 13.61 58.78 63.93
N TYR A 78 12.53 59.11 64.67
CA TYR A 78 11.22 58.45 64.42
C TYR A 78 10.63 58.86 63.08
N ILE A 79 10.73 60.10 62.63
CA ILE A 79 10.27 60.58 61.35
C ILE A 79 11.11 59.87 60.22
N ALA A 80 12.42 59.90 60.35
CA ALA A 80 13.31 59.26 59.35
C ALA A 80 13.03 57.75 59.25
N GLY A 81 12.93 57.04 60.40
CA GLY A 81 12.61 55.63 60.44
C GLY A 81 11.28 55.29 59.78
N SER A 82 10.26 56.11 60.06
CA SER A 82 8.92 55.98 59.47
C SER A 82 8.94 56.18 57.95
N ILE A 83 9.71 57.15 57.42
CA ILE A 83 9.86 57.42 56.02
C ILE A 83 10.53 56.20 55.31
N PHE A 84 11.58 55.64 55.92
CA PHE A 84 12.24 54.46 55.35
C PHE A 84 11.33 53.23 55.33
N ILE A 85 10.56 52.99 56.41
CA ILE A 85 9.58 51.93 56.47
C ILE A 85 8.50 52.11 55.39
N PHE A 86 7.93 53.31 55.29
CA PHE A 86 6.88 53.64 54.29
C PHE A 86 7.46 53.47 52.86
N SER A 87 8.67 53.93 52.59
CA SER A 87 9.37 53.75 51.33
C SER A 87 9.60 52.26 50.98
N GLY A 88 10.01 51.47 51.97
CA GLY A 88 10.19 50.03 51.83
C GLY A 88 8.87 49.32 51.53
N LEU A 89 7.82 49.58 52.27
CA LEU A 89 6.49 49.01 52.02
C LEU A 89 5.94 49.43 50.68
N ARG A 90 6.04 50.70 50.29
CA ARG A 90 5.64 51.18 48.96
C ARG A 90 6.34 50.38 47.86
N ARG A 91 7.69 50.18 47.91
CA ARG A 91 8.46 49.36 46.95
C ARG A 91 7.99 47.92 46.96
N TRP A 92 7.70 47.32 48.14
CA TRP A 92 7.23 45.95 48.26
C TRP A 92 5.85 45.78 47.62
N PHE A 93 4.88 46.66 47.87
CA PHE A 93 3.57 46.66 47.26
C PHE A 93 3.65 46.78 45.71
N TRP A 94 4.51 47.66 45.23
CA TRP A 94 4.75 47.80 43.80
C TRP A 94 5.32 46.50 43.18
N HIS A 95 6.28 45.85 43.88
CA HIS A 95 6.80 44.56 43.46
C HIS A 95 5.73 43.47 43.49
N LEU A 96 4.95 43.39 44.55
CA LEU A 96 3.89 42.39 44.68
C LEU A 96 2.83 42.54 43.60
N ALA A 97 2.42 43.78 43.29
CA ALA A 97 1.50 44.08 42.21
C ALA A 97 2.07 43.60 40.85
N ARG A 98 3.36 43.91 40.56
CA ARG A 98 4.02 43.47 39.33
C ARG A 98 4.17 41.95 39.22
N VAL A 99 4.54 41.26 40.32
CA VAL A 99 4.61 39.78 40.35
C VAL A 99 3.25 39.13 40.13
N LYS A 100 2.20 39.69 40.74
CA LYS A 100 0.82 39.25 40.53
C LYS A 100 0.39 39.41 39.08
N GLU A 101 0.65 40.58 38.50
CA GLU A 101 0.31 40.87 37.10
C GLU A 101 1.03 39.94 36.14
N ASN A 102 2.36 39.73 36.32
CA ASN A 102 3.14 38.78 35.51
C ASN A 102 2.63 37.33 35.65
N SER A 103 2.23 36.93 36.88
CA SER A 103 1.66 35.60 37.12
C SER A 103 0.30 35.42 36.43
N VAL A 104 -0.55 36.43 36.46
CA VAL A 104 -1.85 36.42 35.74
C VAL A 104 -1.64 36.34 34.24
N GLN A 105 -0.70 37.13 33.69
CA GLN A 105 -0.37 37.08 32.26
C GLN A 105 0.19 35.72 31.85
N ARG A 106 1.08 35.10 32.66
CA ARG A 106 1.57 33.74 32.40
C ARG A 106 0.46 32.70 32.40
N LEU A 107 -0.44 32.74 33.38
CA LEU A 107 -1.61 31.83 33.41
C LEU A 107 -2.52 32.04 32.21
N LYS A 108 -2.72 33.28 31.79
CA LYS A 108 -3.49 33.63 30.60
C LYS A 108 -2.88 33.02 29.36
N ARG A 109 -1.55 33.17 29.13
CA ARG A 109 -0.83 32.59 28.01
C ARG A 109 -0.91 31.04 27.99
N LEU A 110 -0.68 30.42 29.15
CA LEU A 110 -0.77 28.94 29.28
C LEU A 110 -2.20 28.42 29.00
N SER A 111 -3.22 29.14 29.52
CA SER A 111 -4.62 28.79 29.24
C SER A 111 -4.96 28.91 27.75
N CYS A 112 -4.46 29.94 27.08
CA CYS A 112 -4.61 30.10 25.64
C CYS A 112 -3.99 28.93 24.86
N LEU A 113 -2.74 28.58 25.15
CA LEU A 113 -2.06 27.42 24.49
C LEU A 113 -2.82 26.12 24.73
N LYS A 114 -3.29 25.86 25.95
CA LYS A 114 -4.10 24.69 26.28
C LYS A 114 -5.41 24.63 25.49
N GLN A 115 -6.06 25.77 25.29
CA GLN A 115 -7.26 25.84 24.46
C GLN A 115 -6.96 25.59 22.97
N VAL A 116 -5.86 26.11 22.45
CA VAL A 116 -5.40 25.83 21.08
C VAL A 116 -5.11 24.35 20.93
N GLN A 117 -4.39 23.75 21.88
CA GLN A 117 -4.09 22.31 21.88
C GLN A 117 -5.35 21.44 21.88
N SER A 118 -6.40 21.83 22.63
CA SER A 118 -7.66 21.07 22.66
C SER A 118 -8.38 21.03 21.30
N LEU A 119 -8.14 22.02 20.42
CA LEU A 119 -8.72 22.03 19.08
C LEU A 119 -8.13 20.95 18.17
N SER A 120 -6.89 20.56 18.39
CA SER A 120 -6.24 19.47 17.61
C SER A 120 -6.91 18.12 17.85
N GLN A 121 -7.61 17.93 18.96
CA GLN A 121 -8.33 16.70 19.30
C GLN A 121 -9.73 16.63 18.68
N ASN A 122 -10.25 17.75 18.18
CA ASN A 122 -11.54 17.79 17.49
C ASN A 122 -11.40 17.18 16.09
N ASN A 123 -12.40 16.38 15.70
CA ASN A 123 -12.43 15.68 14.41
C ASN A 123 -12.80 16.62 13.23
N GLN A 124 -12.55 17.92 13.36
CA GLN A 124 -12.82 18.94 12.37
C GLN A 124 -11.73 19.02 11.31
N ASP A 125 -12.03 19.67 10.19
CA ASP A 125 -11.05 19.98 9.16
C ASP A 125 -9.91 20.86 9.69
N LEU A 126 -8.70 20.62 9.21
CA LEU A 126 -7.49 21.38 9.61
C LEU A 126 -7.68 22.88 9.45
N GLU A 127 -8.27 23.31 8.33
CA GLU A 127 -8.47 24.75 8.07
C GLU A 127 -9.43 25.38 9.10
N GLN A 128 -10.48 24.65 9.47
CA GLN A 128 -11.41 25.12 10.49
C GLN A 128 -10.75 25.19 11.87
N ASN A 129 -9.98 24.16 12.24
CA ASN A 129 -9.22 24.16 13.49
C ASN A 129 -8.22 25.33 13.58
N LEU A 130 -7.54 25.64 12.46
CA LEU A 130 -6.64 26.80 12.41
C LEU A 130 -7.35 28.14 12.51
N LYS A 131 -8.52 28.30 11.87
CA LYS A 131 -9.38 29.49 12.01
C LYS A 131 -9.82 29.67 13.45
N ASP A 132 -10.33 28.62 14.07
CA ASP A 132 -10.79 28.66 15.46
C ASP A 132 -9.65 28.97 16.45
N ALA A 133 -8.46 28.34 16.23
CA ALA A 133 -7.27 28.66 17.00
C ALA A 133 -6.84 30.12 16.85
N PHE A 134 -6.81 30.62 15.61
CA PHE A 134 -6.51 32.02 15.33
C PHE A 134 -7.46 32.98 16.06
N HIS A 135 -8.77 32.79 15.90
CA HIS A 135 -9.75 33.65 16.58
C HIS A 135 -9.64 33.59 18.09
N LYS A 136 -9.45 32.41 18.69
CA LYS A 136 -9.24 32.27 20.14
C LYS A 136 -8.00 33.00 20.61
N VAL A 137 -6.88 32.89 19.90
CA VAL A 137 -5.64 33.60 20.23
C VAL A 137 -5.85 35.09 20.17
N MET A 138 -6.47 35.62 19.12
CA MET A 138 -6.73 37.04 18.95
C MET A 138 -7.58 37.59 20.10
N GLN A 139 -8.67 36.93 20.43
CA GLN A 139 -9.59 37.34 21.51
C GLN A 139 -8.94 37.21 22.88
N PHE A 140 -8.33 36.09 23.18
CA PHE A 140 -7.82 35.76 24.50
C PHE A 140 -6.62 36.62 24.87
N MET A 141 -5.75 36.87 23.91
CA MET A 141 -4.57 37.74 24.11
C MET A 141 -4.92 39.23 23.97
N GLY A 142 -6.09 39.57 23.41
CA GLY A 142 -6.52 40.94 23.22
C GLY A 142 -5.73 41.67 22.16
N TYR A 143 -5.31 40.97 21.09
CA TYR A 143 -4.67 41.59 19.93
C TYR A 143 -5.69 42.41 19.13
N GLN A 144 -5.24 43.54 18.58
CA GLN A 144 -6.14 44.47 17.95
C GLN A 144 -6.66 44.03 16.61
N LYS A 145 -5.75 43.64 15.70
CA LYS A 145 -6.05 43.20 14.32
C LYS A 145 -5.18 42.03 13.93
N GLY A 146 -5.67 41.17 13.03
CA GLY A 146 -4.84 40.06 12.54
C GLY A 146 -5.39 39.40 11.31
N VAL A 147 -4.51 38.65 10.65
CA VAL A 147 -4.82 37.83 9.46
C VAL A 147 -4.15 36.47 9.55
N LEU A 148 -4.83 35.46 9.07
CA LEU A 148 -4.32 34.11 8.92
C LEU A 148 -4.26 33.76 7.43
N PHE A 149 -3.07 33.41 6.98
CA PHE A 149 -2.83 32.98 5.61
C PHE A 149 -2.45 31.50 5.54
N ARG A 150 -2.85 30.84 4.47
CA ARG A 150 -2.34 29.53 4.05
C ARG A 150 -1.31 29.72 2.95
N SER A 151 -0.16 29.09 3.08
CA SER A 151 0.87 29.03 2.04
C SER A 151 0.72 27.75 1.22
N SER A 152 0.89 27.84 -0.10
CA SER A 152 0.97 26.67 -0.96
C SER A 152 2.38 26.08 -0.92
N PHE A 153 2.53 24.76 -0.76
CA PHE A 153 3.84 24.10 -0.76
C PHE A 153 4.55 24.15 -2.11
N ASN A 154 3.81 24.38 -3.20
CA ASN A 154 4.32 24.27 -4.57
C ASN A 154 4.32 25.60 -5.34
N SER A 155 3.71 26.63 -4.80
CA SER A 155 3.69 27.97 -5.40
C SER A 155 3.90 29.03 -4.32
N PRO A 156 4.44 30.21 -4.65
CA PRO A 156 4.58 31.30 -3.69
C PRO A 156 3.24 31.99 -3.37
N GLU A 157 2.13 31.40 -3.75
CA GLU A 157 0.80 31.95 -3.48
C GLU A 157 0.41 31.78 -2.02
N VAL A 158 -0.18 32.83 -1.47
CA VAL A 158 -0.71 32.88 -0.11
C VAL A 158 -2.21 33.14 -0.18
N LEU A 159 -2.99 32.25 0.39
CA LEU A 159 -4.44 32.36 0.42
C LEU A 159 -4.87 32.89 1.80
N LEU A 160 -5.67 33.96 1.83
CA LEU A 160 -6.26 34.45 3.07
C LEU A 160 -7.30 33.43 3.57
N LEU A 161 -7.07 32.85 4.75
CA LEU A 161 -7.97 31.89 5.39
C LEU A 161 -8.95 32.54 6.36
N SER A 162 -8.48 33.53 7.14
CA SER A 162 -9.29 34.21 8.16
C SER A 162 -8.70 35.58 8.51
N TYR A 163 -9.50 36.41 9.08
CA TYR A 163 -9.11 37.73 9.57
C TYR A 163 -9.84 38.08 10.89
N PHE A 164 -9.27 39.00 11.62
CA PHE A 164 -9.81 39.49 12.90
C PHE A 164 -9.82 41.01 12.95
N ASN A 165 -10.99 41.59 13.16
CA ASN A 165 -11.22 43.02 13.38
C ASN A 165 -10.65 43.93 12.26
N LEU A 166 -10.83 43.53 11.00
CA LEU A 166 -10.48 44.30 9.81
C LEU A 166 -11.76 44.84 9.14
N SER A 167 -11.69 46.09 8.66
CA SER A 167 -12.75 46.67 7.83
C SER A 167 -12.73 46.08 6.43
N PRO A 168 -13.83 46.19 5.65
CA PRO A 168 -13.83 45.74 4.24
C PRO A 168 -12.77 46.41 3.36
N GLU A 169 -12.44 47.66 3.66
CA GLU A 169 -11.41 48.40 2.93
C GLU A 169 -10.00 47.88 3.24
N GLU A 170 -9.69 47.65 4.51
CA GLU A 170 -8.44 46.99 4.93
C GLU A 170 -8.32 45.61 4.32
N LEU A 171 -9.37 44.83 4.38
CA LEU A 171 -9.40 43.46 3.83
C LEU A 171 -9.10 43.46 2.32
N SER A 172 -9.61 44.43 1.57
CA SER A 172 -9.33 44.55 0.13
C SER A 172 -7.85 44.75 -0.20
N ARG A 173 -7.09 45.38 0.69
CA ARG A 173 -5.65 45.58 0.56
C ARG A 173 -4.88 44.28 0.75
N PHE A 174 -5.32 43.42 1.69
CA PHE A 174 -4.73 42.10 1.90
C PHE A 174 -4.94 41.13 0.71
N TYR A 175 -6.03 41.24 -0.02
CA TYR A 175 -6.26 40.46 -1.25
C TYR A 175 -5.35 40.88 -2.41
N LYS A 176 -4.83 42.11 -2.41
CA LYS A 176 -3.94 42.66 -3.45
C LYS A 176 -2.45 42.45 -3.12
N LEU A 177 -2.13 41.89 -1.95
CA LEU A 177 -0.75 41.70 -1.52
C LEU A 177 0.04 40.79 -2.46
N ASN A 178 1.24 41.24 -2.81
CA ASN A 178 2.21 40.40 -3.50
C ASN A 178 3.01 39.58 -2.48
N PRO A 179 2.79 38.26 -2.37
CA PRO A 179 3.49 37.46 -1.36
C PRO A 179 5.00 37.27 -1.66
N LYS A 180 5.48 37.78 -2.78
CA LYS A 180 6.91 37.75 -3.14
C LYS A 180 7.70 38.91 -2.58
N GLU A 181 7.05 39.87 -1.97
CA GLU A 181 7.65 41.11 -1.48
C GLU A 181 7.36 41.32 0.01
N GLY A 182 8.17 42.13 0.65
CA GLY A 182 7.99 42.55 2.02
C GLY A 182 8.22 41.45 3.07
N PHE A 183 7.74 41.72 4.28
CA PHE A 183 7.92 40.87 5.46
C PHE A 183 7.29 39.46 5.35
N TYR A 184 6.25 39.30 4.55
CA TYR A 184 5.68 37.96 4.28
C TYR A 184 6.71 37.06 3.59
N ASN A 185 7.38 37.56 2.57
CA ASN A 185 8.43 36.85 1.87
C ASN A 185 9.64 36.57 2.77
N GLU A 186 9.99 37.53 3.62
CA GLU A 186 11.08 37.39 4.58
C GLU A 186 10.74 36.28 5.60
N THR A 187 9.52 36.30 6.19
CA THR A 187 9.05 35.26 7.12
C THR A 187 8.96 33.90 6.44
N LEU A 188 8.53 33.82 5.17
CA LEU A 188 8.49 32.56 4.40
C LEU A 188 9.90 32.01 4.13
N LYS A 189 10.89 32.88 3.88
CA LYS A 189 12.29 32.52 3.62
C LYS A 189 13.03 32.12 4.89
N THR A 190 12.99 32.99 5.91
CA THR A 190 13.69 32.79 7.19
C THR A 190 13.04 31.69 8.02
N ARG A 191 11.72 31.53 7.87
CA ARG A 191 10.90 30.63 8.68
C ARG A 191 10.94 30.94 10.17
N GLU A 192 11.28 32.19 10.52
CA GLU A 192 11.31 32.65 11.90
C GLU A 192 10.23 33.71 12.14
N ILE A 193 9.90 33.95 13.41
CA ILE A 193 8.98 34.99 13.79
C ILE A 193 9.63 36.32 13.50
N LEU A 194 8.96 37.16 12.73
CA LEU A 194 9.38 38.50 12.45
C LEU A 194 8.53 39.46 13.29
N THR A 195 9.19 40.29 14.08
CA THR A 195 8.52 41.35 14.85
C THR A 195 9.17 42.68 14.56
N GLN A 196 8.37 43.71 14.53
CA GLN A 196 8.88 45.09 14.42
C GLN A 196 8.13 45.99 15.40
N ASP A 197 8.89 46.66 16.26
CA ASP A 197 8.46 47.71 17.15
C ASP A 197 8.74 49.05 16.48
N GLN A 198 7.77 49.99 16.53
CA GLN A 198 7.87 51.34 15.91
C GLN A 198 7.93 51.29 14.36
N LEU A 199 6.77 51.10 13.76
CA LEU A 199 6.59 51.07 12.30
C LEU A 199 6.75 52.44 11.59
N GLN A 200 7.19 53.47 12.27
CA GLN A 200 7.31 54.79 11.69
C GLN A 200 8.44 54.85 10.63
N GLY A 201 8.05 55.11 9.39
CA GLY A 201 8.99 55.46 8.30
C GLY A 201 9.34 54.37 7.28
N SER A 202 8.67 53.23 7.21
CA SER A 202 8.88 52.27 6.12
C SER A 202 7.73 52.30 5.12
N ASP A 203 8.06 52.53 3.84
CA ASP A 203 7.08 52.61 2.73
C ASP A 203 6.22 51.38 2.53
N GLN A 204 6.65 50.21 3.01
CA GLN A 204 5.95 48.95 2.89
C GLN A 204 4.66 48.87 3.76
N TRP A 205 4.56 49.67 4.82
CA TRP A 205 3.44 49.65 5.75
C TRP A 205 2.30 50.58 5.35
N HIS A 206 2.63 51.70 4.70
CA HIS A 206 1.65 52.64 4.17
C HIS A 206 0.73 52.06 3.11
N SER A 207 1.13 50.95 2.50
CA SER A 207 0.29 50.24 1.55
C SER A 207 -0.82 49.38 2.22
N LEU A 208 -0.63 48.97 3.48
CA LEU A 208 -1.55 48.08 4.20
C LEU A 208 -2.45 48.86 5.20
N PHE A 209 -1.87 49.83 5.91
CA PHE A 209 -2.56 50.59 6.92
C PHE A 209 -2.31 52.08 6.70
N THR A 210 -3.35 52.88 6.90
CA THR A 210 -3.25 54.34 6.86
C THR A 210 -2.81 54.88 8.22
N ASP A 211 -2.29 56.11 8.26
CA ASP A 211 -1.89 56.77 9.51
C ASP A 211 -3.05 56.92 10.50
N GLU A 212 -4.28 57.01 10.01
CA GLU A 212 -5.50 57.07 10.82
C GLU A 212 -5.75 55.76 11.60
N GLU A 213 -5.28 54.62 11.11
CA GLU A 213 -5.49 53.30 11.72
C GLU A 213 -4.55 53.07 12.93
N LYS A 214 -3.59 53.96 13.19
CA LYS A 214 -2.70 54.00 14.37
C LYS A 214 -1.96 52.67 14.66
N ILE A 215 -1.75 51.80 13.68
CA ILE A 215 -0.94 50.60 13.86
C ILE A 215 0.52 50.98 14.04
N ARG A 216 1.17 50.51 15.10
CA ARG A 216 2.54 50.89 15.47
C ARG A 216 3.49 49.71 15.62
N SER A 217 2.97 48.49 15.80
CA SER A 217 3.77 47.28 15.90
C SER A 217 3.10 46.12 15.21
N PHE A 218 3.89 45.11 14.80
CA PHE A 218 3.40 43.89 14.23
C PHE A 218 4.26 42.69 14.59
N ALA A 219 3.65 41.47 14.46
CA ALA A 219 4.35 40.21 14.47
C ALA A 219 3.83 39.31 13.35
N CYS A 220 4.72 38.63 12.63
CA CYS A 220 4.38 37.61 11.67
C CYS A 220 4.94 36.27 12.15
N VAL A 221 4.03 35.31 12.38
CA VAL A 221 4.31 34.00 12.98
C VAL A 221 4.13 32.91 11.93
N PRO A 222 5.20 32.24 11.48
CA PRO A 222 5.08 31.13 10.51
C PRO A 222 4.60 29.86 11.20
N ILE A 223 3.59 29.21 10.65
CA ILE A 223 3.13 27.88 11.07
C ILE A 223 4.00 26.86 10.32
N LYS A 224 4.90 26.17 11.03
CA LYS A 224 5.90 25.28 10.44
C LYS A 224 5.44 23.83 10.44
N TYR A 225 5.74 23.12 9.33
CA TYR A 225 5.60 21.67 9.21
C TYR A 225 6.77 21.10 8.40
N ASN A 226 7.54 20.18 8.97
CA ASN A 226 8.69 19.52 8.31
C ASN A 226 9.57 20.51 7.52
N SER A 227 10.07 21.55 8.16
CA SER A 227 10.89 22.62 7.54
C SER A 227 10.19 23.41 6.43
N LYS A 228 8.90 23.28 6.22
CA LYS A 228 8.10 24.10 5.30
C LYS A 228 7.14 24.97 6.09
N VAL A 229 6.76 26.10 5.52
CA VAL A 229 5.74 26.98 6.09
C VAL A 229 4.39 26.60 5.50
N PHE A 230 3.46 26.17 6.38
CA PHE A 230 2.08 25.83 6.02
C PHE A 230 1.18 27.07 5.95
N GLY A 231 1.45 28.03 6.79
CA GLY A 231 0.69 29.28 6.86
C GLY A 231 1.39 30.34 7.68
N LEU A 232 0.80 31.51 7.75
CA LEU A 232 1.31 32.68 8.47
C LEU A 232 0.17 33.29 9.31
N ILE A 233 0.45 33.62 10.57
CA ILE A 233 -0.39 34.49 11.38
C ILE A 233 0.31 35.83 11.49
N CYS A 234 -0.35 36.89 11.04
CA CYS A 234 0.15 38.24 11.18
C CYS A 234 -0.76 39.02 12.12
N ILE A 235 -0.16 39.61 13.11
CA ILE A 235 -0.84 40.32 14.23
C ILE A 235 -0.38 41.79 14.18
N TYR A 236 -1.31 42.69 14.32
CA TYR A 236 -1.07 44.13 14.25
C TYR A 236 -1.66 44.80 15.51
N ASP A 237 -0.90 45.73 16.10
CA ASP A 237 -1.30 46.40 17.32
C ASP A 237 -0.95 47.89 17.30
N SER A 238 -1.70 48.72 18.03
CA SER A 238 -1.41 50.13 18.19
C SER A 238 -0.37 50.43 19.28
N ASP A 239 -0.08 49.47 20.16
CA ASP A 239 0.99 49.59 21.15
C ASP A 239 2.36 49.41 20.49
N PRO A 240 3.24 50.40 20.47
CA PRO A 240 4.55 50.28 19.81
C PRO A 240 5.51 49.31 20.50
N LYS A 241 5.22 48.85 21.72
CA LYS A 241 6.02 47.88 22.48
C LYS A 241 5.25 46.62 22.81
N ARG A 242 4.25 46.27 21.98
CA ARG A 242 3.38 45.12 22.22
C ARG A 242 4.14 43.81 22.23
N PHE A 243 5.11 43.62 21.32
CA PHE A 243 5.81 42.38 21.15
C PHE A 243 7.12 42.34 21.94
N THR A 244 6.99 42.31 23.28
CA THR A 244 8.12 42.12 24.19
C THR A 244 8.75 40.74 24.05
N PHE A 245 9.92 40.53 24.65
CA PHE A 245 10.59 39.23 24.69
C PHE A 245 9.66 38.10 25.20
N GLU A 246 8.88 38.34 26.22
CA GLU A 246 7.91 37.40 26.76
C GLU A 246 6.77 37.08 25.79
N GLU A 247 6.33 38.08 25.03
CA GLU A 247 5.29 37.91 24.00
C GLU A 247 5.84 37.11 22.83
N VAL A 248 7.07 37.35 22.38
CA VAL A 248 7.74 36.57 21.33
C VAL A 248 7.93 35.11 21.77
N GLN A 249 8.26 34.86 23.06
CA GLN A 249 8.31 33.49 23.59
C GLN A 249 6.93 32.79 23.54
N PHE A 250 5.86 33.52 23.89
CA PHE A 250 4.51 32.99 23.73
C PHE A 250 4.16 32.68 22.29
N LEU A 251 4.45 33.59 21.35
CA LEU A 251 4.22 33.41 19.93
C LEU A 251 5.06 32.23 19.38
N THR A 252 6.27 32.02 19.92
CA THR A 252 7.10 30.85 19.59
C THR A 252 6.42 29.56 20.03
N SER A 253 5.90 29.52 21.25
CA SER A 253 5.15 28.35 21.74
C SER A 253 3.86 28.11 20.95
N LEU A 254 3.17 29.18 20.57
CA LEU A 254 1.99 29.11 19.70
C LEU A 254 2.32 28.57 18.32
N ARG A 255 3.42 29.04 17.71
CA ARG A 255 3.93 28.52 16.43
C ARG A 255 4.14 27.02 16.48
N ASP A 256 4.80 26.56 17.53
CA ASP A 256 5.14 25.14 17.69
C ASP A 256 3.88 24.30 17.92
N GLU A 257 2.91 24.79 18.69
CA GLU A 257 1.61 24.12 18.90
C GLU A 257 0.76 24.05 17.62
N LEU A 258 0.70 25.13 16.85
CA LEU A 258 0.01 25.15 15.56
C LEU A 258 0.72 24.26 14.53
N GLY A 259 2.04 24.22 14.54
CA GLY A 259 2.83 23.29 13.73
C GLY A 259 2.51 21.83 14.03
N LEU A 260 2.42 21.48 15.32
CA LEU A 260 2.02 20.15 15.77
C LEU A 260 0.59 19.80 15.34
N MET A 261 -0.34 20.74 15.44
CA MET A 261 -1.74 20.58 14.96
C MET A 261 -1.77 20.24 13.46
N VAL A 262 -1.00 20.95 12.64
CA VAL A 262 -0.87 20.68 11.20
C VAL A 262 -0.30 19.28 10.97
N GLU A 263 0.76 18.91 11.68
CA GLU A 263 1.39 17.60 11.56
C GLU A 263 0.43 16.47 11.91
N GLN A 264 -0.23 16.55 13.05
CA GLN A 264 -1.20 15.54 13.49
C GLN A 264 -2.34 15.39 12.50
N SER A 265 -2.90 16.50 12.00
CA SER A 265 -3.98 16.46 11.01
C SER A 265 -3.56 15.79 9.70
N LEU A 266 -2.38 16.14 9.16
CA LEU A 266 -1.83 15.53 7.95
C LEU A 266 -1.49 14.04 8.13
N LEU A 267 -1.00 13.64 9.30
CA LEU A 267 -0.76 12.24 9.63
C LEU A 267 -2.05 11.44 9.73
N LEU A 268 -3.08 12.00 10.36
CA LEU A 268 -4.42 11.39 10.46
C LEU A 268 -5.07 11.24 9.08
N GLU A 269 -4.97 12.24 8.22
CA GLU A 269 -5.45 12.17 6.83
C GLU A 269 -4.75 11.04 6.06
N LYS A 270 -3.41 10.97 6.12
CA LYS A 270 -2.63 9.88 5.51
C LYS A 270 -3.01 8.51 6.07
N ALA A 271 -3.23 8.42 7.40
CA ALA A 271 -3.65 7.17 8.03
C ALA A 271 -5.05 6.74 7.58
N ARG A 272 -6.00 7.68 7.48
CA ARG A 272 -7.35 7.43 6.95
C ARG A 272 -7.31 6.96 5.49
N ASP A 273 -6.53 7.63 4.66
CA ASP A 273 -6.35 7.26 3.26
C ASP A 273 -5.75 5.86 3.11
N ARG A 274 -4.73 5.55 3.93
CA ARG A 274 -4.11 4.22 3.96
C ARG A 274 -5.09 3.15 4.43
N LYS A 275 -5.83 3.41 5.50
CA LYS A 275 -6.87 2.50 6.00
C LYS A 275 -7.93 2.22 4.94
N LYS A 276 -8.45 3.27 4.28
CA LYS A 276 -9.43 3.16 3.21
C LYS A 276 -8.87 2.34 2.04
N GLY A 277 -7.61 2.57 1.66
CA GLY A 277 -6.93 1.78 0.64
C GLY A 277 -6.83 0.30 1.00
N LEU A 278 -6.44 -0.03 2.24
CA LEU A 278 -6.35 -1.41 2.70
C LEU A 278 -7.73 -2.11 2.78
N GLN A 279 -8.76 -1.43 3.25
CA GLN A 279 -10.12 -1.97 3.28
C GLN A 279 -10.63 -2.28 1.86
N THR A 280 -10.40 -1.37 0.92
CA THR A 280 -10.77 -1.57 -0.49
C THR A 280 -9.98 -2.73 -1.12
N ALA A 281 -8.71 -2.90 -0.78
CA ALA A 281 -7.89 -4.02 -1.24
C ALA A 281 -8.40 -5.36 -0.68
N ASP A 282 -8.81 -5.41 0.60
CA ASP A 282 -9.40 -6.60 1.22
C ASP A 282 -10.74 -6.97 0.56
N GLU A 283 -11.61 -6.00 0.30
CA GLU A 283 -12.86 -6.23 -0.42
C GLU A 283 -12.62 -6.79 -1.83
N ALA A 284 -11.66 -6.24 -2.57
CA ALA A 284 -11.28 -6.74 -3.89
C ALA A 284 -10.70 -8.16 -3.83
N ALA A 285 -9.85 -8.44 -2.83
CA ALA A 285 -9.27 -9.77 -2.63
C ALA A 285 -10.36 -10.82 -2.31
N ARG A 286 -11.35 -10.49 -1.49
CA ARG A 286 -12.48 -11.39 -1.19
C ARG A 286 -13.29 -11.69 -2.45
N LEU A 287 -13.60 -10.69 -3.26
CA LEU A 287 -14.30 -10.88 -4.52
C LEU A 287 -13.52 -11.86 -5.42
N PHE A 288 -12.21 -11.71 -5.56
CA PHE A 288 -11.36 -12.61 -6.33
C PHE A 288 -11.30 -14.05 -5.80
N LEU A 289 -11.53 -14.28 -4.50
CA LEU A 289 -11.59 -15.62 -3.94
C LEU A 289 -12.92 -16.33 -4.25
N GLU A 290 -13.99 -15.58 -4.42
CA GLU A 290 -15.34 -16.13 -4.60
C GLU A 290 -15.69 -16.43 -6.05
N THR A 291 -15.08 -15.73 -7.00
CA THR A 291 -15.45 -15.76 -8.41
C THR A 291 -14.46 -16.53 -9.29
N ARG A 292 -15.02 -17.12 -10.34
CA ARG A 292 -14.25 -17.92 -11.30
C ARG A 292 -13.87 -17.14 -12.56
N ASN A 293 -14.63 -16.08 -12.89
CA ASN A 293 -14.47 -15.38 -14.15
C ASN A 293 -14.33 -13.87 -13.93
N ILE A 294 -13.19 -13.31 -14.29
CA ILE A 294 -12.86 -11.89 -14.09
C ILE A 294 -13.78 -10.95 -14.89
N GLU A 295 -14.40 -11.46 -15.95
CA GLU A 295 -15.34 -10.71 -16.78
C GLU A 295 -16.61 -10.37 -16.00
N ASP A 296 -17.11 -11.35 -15.25
CA ASP A 296 -18.32 -11.22 -14.43
C ASP A 296 -18.07 -10.31 -13.22
N ASP A 297 -16.82 -10.24 -12.77
CA ASP A 297 -16.39 -9.48 -11.57
C ASP A 297 -16.07 -8.02 -11.86
N LEU A 298 -15.75 -7.67 -13.09
CA LEU A 298 -15.28 -6.33 -13.42
C LEU A 298 -16.25 -5.21 -13.01
N PRO A 299 -17.60 -5.36 -13.14
CA PRO A 299 -18.55 -4.40 -12.62
C PRO A 299 -18.48 -4.21 -11.10
N ALA A 300 -18.40 -5.30 -10.34
CA ALA A 300 -18.28 -5.27 -8.88
C ALA A 300 -16.95 -4.65 -8.43
N LEU A 301 -15.85 -5.01 -9.10
CA LEU A 301 -14.52 -4.42 -8.89
C LEU A 301 -14.52 -2.92 -9.19
N SER A 302 -15.22 -2.48 -10.24
CA SER A 302 -15.37 -1.06 -10.55
C SER A 302 -16.00 -0.30 -9.39
N GLN A 303 -17.05 -0.82 -8.77
CA GLN A 303 -17.68 -0.19 -7.60
C GLN A 303 -16.74 -0.13 -6.39
N ILE A 304 -15.99 -1.18 -6.15
CA ILE A 304 -14.97 -1.23 -5.09
C ILE A 304 -13.87 -0.19 -5.35
N PHE A 305 -13.37 -0.11 -6.57
CA PHE A 305 -12.30 0.82 -6.96
C PHE A 305 -12.71 2.28 -6.89
N LYS A 306 -13.97 2.61 -7.20
CA LYS A 306 -14.52 3.98 -7.05
C LYS A 306 -14.43 4.53 -5.64
N LYS A 307 -14.32 3.67 -4.61
CA LYS A 307 -14.10 4.11 -3.22
C LYS A 307 -12.73 4.78 -3.01
N VAL A 308 -11.73 4.45 -3.83
CA VAL A 308 -10.33 4.89 -3.67
C VAL A 308 -9.79 5.66 -4.86
N PHE A 309 -10.32 5.36 -6.07
CA PHE A 309 -9.87 5.94 -7.33
C PHE A 309 -11.01 6.68 -8.01
N GLU A 310 -10.71 7.84 -8.56
CA GLU A 310 -11.61 8.57 -9.43
C GLU A 310 -11.33 8.16 -10.87
N PHE A 311 -12.35 7.67 -11.60
CA PHE A 311 -12.25 7.28 -13.01
C PHE A 311 -13.63 7.22 -13.66
N ASP A 312 -13.65 7.41 -14.98
CA ASP A 312 -14.82 7.26 -15.85
C ASP A 312 -14.77 6.01 -16.71
N TYR A 313 -13.58 5.36 -16.78
CA TYR A 313 -13.31 4.20 -17.62
C TYR A 313 -12.35 3.26 -16.90
N LEU A 314 -12.67 1.98 -16.92
CA LEU A 314 -11.85 0.89 -16.40
C LEU A 314 -11.67 -0.16 -17.51
N SER A 315 -10.46 -0.61 -17.74
CA SER A 315 -10.18 -1.70 -18.69
C SER A 315 -9.14 -2.66 -18.17
N LEU A 316 -9.39 -3.93 -18.42
CA LEU A 316 -8.46 -5.02 -18.19
C LEU A 316 -8.06 -5.59 -19.56
N SER A 317 -6.77 -5.67 -19.84
CA SER A 317 -6.25 -6.31 -21.05
C SER A 317 -5.40 -7.50 -20.65
N LEU A 318 -5.75 -8.70 -21.10
CA LEU A 318 -5.05 -9.95 -20.80
C LEU A 318 -4.35 -10.47 -22.05
N ILE A 319 -3.10 -10.90 -21.92
CA ILE A 319 -2.32 -11.45 -23.03
C ILE A 319 -2.89 -12.80 -23.44
N GLU A 320 -3.12 -13.01 -24.73
CA GLU A 320 -3.59 -14.27 -25.31
C GLU A 320 -2.50 -14.93 -26.20
N GLY A 321 -2.41 -16.23 -26.11
CA GLY A 321 -1.57 -17.06 -27.02
C GLY A 321 -0.08 -16.70 -27.01
N SER A 322 0.43 -16.30 -28.17
CA SER A 322 1.86 -15.99 -28.40
C SER A 322 2.33 -14.63 -27.87
N GLY A 323 1.45 -13.85 -27.22
CA GLY A 323 1.79 -12.51 -26.70
C GLY A 323 1.60 -11.36 -27.70
N LYS A 324 1.20 -11.64 -28.94
CA LYS A 324 0.97 -10.63 -29.98
C LYS A 324 -0.39 -9.93 -29.86
N ASN A 325 -1.33 -10.55 -29.20
CA ASN A 325 -2.71 -10.07 -29.05
C ASN A 325 -3.13 -10.05 -27.57
N VAL A 326 -4.11 -9.22 -27.26
CA VAL A 326 -4.75 -9.16 -25.96
C VAL A 326 -6.26 -9.31 -26.07
N LYS A 327 -6.84 -9.96 -25.06
CA LYS A 327 -8.26 -9.88 -24.78
C LYS A 327 -8.50 -8.65 -23.92
N LYS A 328 -9.24 -7.66 -24.45
CA LYS A 328 -9.57 -6.43 -23.72
C LYS A 328 -11.00 -6.51 -23.19
N ILE A 329 -11.16 -6.28 -21.90
CA ILE A 329 -12.43 -6.19 -21.21
C ILE A 329 -12.54 -4.77 -20.68
N SER A 330 -13.54 -4.01 -21.12
CA SER A 330 -13.68 -2.59 -20.84
C SER A 330 -15.01 -2.27 -20.20
N LEU A 331 -15.02 -1.38 -19.22
CA LEU A 331 -16.18 -0.91 -18.51
C LEU A 331 -16.21 0.62 -18.47
N GLY A 332 -17.21 1.23 -19.05
CA GLY A 332 -17.51 2.66 -18.88
C GLY A 332 -18.33 2.86 -17.60
N THR A 333 -18.01 3.90 -16.84
CA THR A 333 -18.73 4.24 -15.60
C THR A 333 -19.61 5.46 -15.84
N GLY A 334 -20.89 5.27 -16.14
CA GLY A 334 -21.88 6.31 -16.35
C GLY A 334 -23.29 5.75 -16.19
N GLU A 335 -24.32 6.49 -16.62
CA GLU A 335 -25.71 6.02 -16.59
C GLU A 335 -25.93 4.75 -17.43
N ASN A 336 -25.05 4.50 -18.41
CA ASN A 336 -25.01 3.26 -19.19
C ASN A 336 -23.68 2.54 -18.89
N LEU A 337 -23.73 1.56 -18.02
CA LEU A 337 -22.63 0.66 -17.73
C LEU A 337 -22.43 -0.28 -18.93
N LEU A 338 -21.54 0.09 -19.84
CA LEU A 338 -21.23 -0.72 -21.02
C LEU A 338 -20.02 -1.60 -20.72
N LEU A 339 -20.26 -2.90 -20.70
CA LEU A 339 -19.18 -3.90 -20.70
C LEU A 339 -18.90 -4.24 -22.17
N ASP A 340 -17.71 -3.91 -22.64
CA ASP A 340 -17.21 -4.26 -23.96
C ASP A 340 -16.08 -5.28 -23.85
N VAL A 341 -16.24 -6.44 -24.49
CA VAL A 341 -15.25 -7.52 -24.51
C VAL A 341 -14.77 -7.71 -25.95
N LYS A 342 -13.51 -7.34 -26.19
CA LYS A 342 -12.89 -7.47 -27.52
C LYS A 342 -11.74 -8.50 -27.45
N PRO A 343 -11.89 -9.67 -28.06
CA PRO A 343 -10.81 -10.63 -28.20
C PRO A 343 -9.85 -10.24 -29.33
N ASN A 344 -8.62 -10.75 -29.26
CA ASN A 344 -7.64 -10.66 -30.33
C ASN A 344 -7.27 -9.25 -30.82
N LEU A 345 -7.18 -8.28 -29.90
CA LEU A 345 -6.71 -6.94 -30.26
C LEU A 345 -5.17 -6.92 -30.39
N PRO A 346 -4.64 -6.30 -31.46
CA PRO A 346 -3.19 -6.15 -31.60
C PRO A 346 -2.63 -5.25 -30.49
N VAL A 347 -1.50 -5.64 -29.95
CA VAL A 347 -0.83 -4.94 -28.86
C VAL A 347 0.06 -3.82 -29.39
N TYR A 348 0.60 -3.98 -30.59
CA TYR A 348 1.60 -3.09 -31.14
C TYR A 348 1.07 -1.66 -31.39
N GLY A 349 1.87 -0.65 -31.05
CA GLY A 349 1.51 0.76 -31.25
C GLY A 349 0.49 1.33 -30.26
N THR A 350 0.15 0.58 -29.21
CA THR A 350 -0.80 1.00 -28.18
C THR A 350 -0.12 1.30 -26.83
N SER A 351 -0.77 2.10 -25.97
CA SER A 351 -0.31 2.30 -24.59
C SER A 351 -0.26 1.01 -23.77
N VAL A 352 -1.15 0.07 -24.07
CA VAL A 352 -1.16 -1.28 -23.49
C VAL A 352 0.09 -2.05 -23.91
N GLY A 353 0.43 -2.00 -25.22
CA GLY A 353 1.62 -2.64 -25.77
C GLY A 353 2.91 -2.11 -25.14
N TRP A 354 3.02 -0.80 -25.02
CA TRP A 354 4.18 -0.19 -24.38
C TRP A 354 4.37 -0.68 -22.93
N VAL A 355 3.29 -0.77 -22.15
CA VAL A 355 3.33 -1.26 -20.76
C VAL A 355 3.66 -2.76 -20.71
N ILE A 356 3.19 -3.54 -21.68
CA ILE A 356 3.53 -4.96 -21.78
C ILE A 356 5.02 -5.15 -22.06
N ASP A 357 5.57 -4.38 -22.99
CA ASP A 357 6.98 -4.51 -23.42
C ASP A 357 7.94 -3.92 -22.36
N SER A 358 7.63 -2.75 -21.78
CA SER A 358 8.48 -2.10 -20.79
C SER A 358 8.35 -2.70 -19.40
N GLY A 359 7.19 -3.24 -19.06
CA GLY A 359 6.83 -3.65 -17.71
C GLY A 359 6.66 -2.50 -16.72
N GLU A 360 6.62 -1.26 -17.19
CA GLU A 360 6.52 -0.05 -16.36
C GLU A 360 5.15 0.64 -16.52
N PRO A 361 4.65 1.31 -15.46
CA PRO A 361 3.40 2.08 -15.56
C PRO A 361 3.52 3.26 -16.52
N LEU A 362 2.48 3.51 -17.32
CA LEU A 362 2.35 4.66 -18.19
C LEU A 362 1.29 5.61 -17.66
N VAL A 363 1.63 6.91 -17.56
CA VAL A 363 0.71 7.98 -17.17
C VAL A 363 0.62 9.00 -18.31
N GLU A 364 -0.57 9.16 -18.87
CA GLU A 364 -0.90 10.16 -19.89
C GLU A 364 -1.83 11.21 -19.26
N SER A 365 -1.26 12.34 -18.86
CA SER A 365 -1.97 13.37 -18.08
C SER A 365 -2.97 14.18 -18.91
N ASP A 366 -2.68 14.40 -20.18
CA ASP A 366 -3.56 15.12 -21.12
C ASP A 366 -3.43 14.54 -22.52
N LEU A 367 -4.41 13.73 -22.92
CA LEU A 367 -4.45 13.01 -24.20
C LEU A 367 -4.67 13.95 -25.40
N GLU A 368 -5.28 15.13 -25.20
CA GLU A 368 -5.47 16.09 -26.29
C GLU A 368 -4.15 16.81 -26.67
N LYS A 369 -3.29 17.06 -25.66
CA LYS A 369 -2.05 17.79 -25.87
C LYS A 369 -0.85 16.91 -26.20
N ARG A 370 -0.80 15.70 -25.65
CA ARG A 370 0.35 14.78 -25.69
C ARG A 370 -0.05 13.30 -25.76
N GLY A 371 -1.12 12.96 -26.44
CA GLY A 371 -1.48 11.56 -26.66
C GLY A 371 -0.36 10.85 -27.46
N LEU A 372 0.38 9.95 -26.79
CA LEU A 372 1.45 9.19 -27.43
C LEU A 372 0.90 8.02 -28.26
N TYR A 373 -0.29 7.56 -27.92
CA TYR A 373 -0.90 6.37 -28.52
C TYR A 373 -2.37 6.64 -28.86
N GLU A 374 -2.78 6.24 -30.05
CA GLU A 374 -4.19 6.30 -30.45
C GLU A 374 -5.00 5.19 -29.80
N ASP A 375 -6.09 5.56 -29.15
CA ASP A 375 -7.07 4.64 -28.58
C ASP A 375 -8.48 5.13 -28.94
N ASP A 376 -9.10 4.45 -29.91
CA ASP A 376 -10.43 4.83 -30.42
C ASP A 376 -11.50 4.87 -29.32
N LEU A 377 -11.39 3.98 -28.33
CA LEU A 377 -12.31 3.93 -27.20
C LEU A 377 -12.13 5.14 -26.28
N SER A 378 -10.91 5.60 -26.06
CA SER A 378 -10.62 6.82 -25.30
C SER A 378 -11.19 8.05 -26.00
N LYS A 379 -11.11 8.12 -27.34
CA LYS A 379 -11.73 9.20 -28.15
C LYS A 379 -13.25 9.14 -28.04
N LEU A 380 -13.86 7.96 -28.20
CA LEU A 380 -15.31 7.75 -28.13
C LEU A 380 -15.87 8.17 -26.76
N LEU A 381 -15.19 7.80 -25.67
CA LEU A 381 -15.60 8.11 -24.29
C LEU A 381 -15.15 9.49 -23.81
N ARG A 382 -14.49 10.28 -24.66
CA ARG A 382 -13.93 11.62 -24.34
C ARG A 382 -12.99 11.58 -23.12
N ILE A 383 -12.15 10.54 -23.03
CA ILE A 383 -11.14 10.42 -21.96
C ILE A 383 -10.03 11.41 -22.22
N ARG A 384 -9.68 12.21 -21.22
CA ARG A 384 -8.64 13.25 -21.29
C ARG A 384 -7.34 12.87 -20.56
N SER A 385 -7.42 12.01 -19.59
CA SER A 385 -6.23 11.45 -18.93
C SER A 385 -6.41 9.97 -18.71
N LYS A 386 -5.33 9.20 -18.81
CA LYS A 386 -5.34 7.77 -18.51
C LYS A 386 -4.05 7.30 -17.83
N ILE A 387 -4.18 6.18 -17.16
CA ILE A 387 -3.08 5.48 -16.51
C ILE A 387 -3.19 4.00 -16.82
N VAL A 388 -2.09 3.40 -17.23
CA VAL A 388 -1.98 1.98 -17.54
C VAL A 388 -0.91 1.37 -16.63
N VAL A 389 -1.25 0.31 -15.90
CA VAL A 389 -0.30 -0.40 -15.03
C VAL A 389 -0.19 -1.86 -15.42
N PRO A 390 1.00 -2.48 -15.33
CA PRO A 390 1.20 -3.88 -15.67
C PRO A 390 0.62 -4.82 -14.60
N LEU A 391 0.13 -5.97 -15.04
CA LEU A 391 -0.23 -7.12 -14.21
C LEU A 391 0.89 -8.16 -14.36
N LYS A 392 1.76 -8.27 -13.34
CA LYS A 392 2.94 -9.13 -13.39
C LYS A 392 2.67 -10.47 -12.70
N VAL A 393 2.85 -11.58 -13.42
CA VAL A 393 2.78 -12.95 -12.89
C VAL A 393 4.15 -13.60 -13.04
N LYS A 394 4.76 -14.00 -11.93
CA LYS A 394 6.13 -14.59 -11.92
C LYS A 394 7.17 -13.73 -12.64
N GLY A 395 7.06 -12.39 -12.51
CA GLY A 395 7.98 -11.44 -13.14
C GLY A 395 7.62 -11.03 -14.58
N ASN A 396 6.79 -11.79 -15.28
CA ASN A 396 6.36 -11.49 -16.65
C ASN A 396 5.03 -10.72 -16.63
N VAL A 397 4.85 -9.83 -17.60
CA VAL A 397 3.58 -9.11 -17.76
C VAL A 397 2.55 -10.05 -18.36
N ALA A 398 1.49 -10.36 -17.64
CA ALA A 398 0.36 -11.17 -18.07
C ALA A 398 -0.80 -10.35 -18.64
N GLY A 399 -0.76 -9.03 -18.43
CA GLY A 399 -1.79 -8.12 -18.89
C GLY A 399 -1.60 -6.72 -18.32
N THR A 400 -2.60 -5.86 -18.48
CA THR A 400 -2.60 -4.49 -17.96
C THR A 400 -3.94 -4.10 -17.37
N LEU A 401 -3.91 -3.20 -16.39
CA LEU A 401 -5.08 -2.53 -15.84
C LEU A 401 -5.03 -1.05 -16.22
N THR A 402 -6.10 -0.54 -16.81
CA THR A 402 -6.20 0.84 -17.28
C THR A 402 -7.33 1.58 -16.57
N LEU A 403 -7.06 2.77 -16.06
CA LEU A 403 -8.08 3.74 -15.65
C LEU A 403 -8.02 4.95 -16.57
N GLY A 404 -9.17 5.46 -16.95
CA GLY A 404 -9.31 6.68 -17.75
C GLY A 404 -10.28 7.67 -17.11
N SER A 405 -10.02 8.97 -17.27
CA SER A 405 -10.90 10.04 -16.80
C SER A 405 -11.14 11.10 -17.85
N LYS A 406 -12.32 11.70 -17.80
CA LYS A 406 -12.69 12.88 -18.59
C LYS A 406 -12.01 14.16 -18.11
N LYS A 407 -11.40 14.14 -16.90
CA LYS A 407 -10.61 15.24 -16.36
C LYS A 407 -9.17 15.16 -16.86
N SER A 408 -8.62 16.26 -17.35
CA SER A 408 -7.19 16.36 -17.64
C SER A 408 -6.37 16.45 -16.33
N ASN A 409 -5.14 16.00 -16.38
CA ASN A 409 -4.17 16.06 -15.28
C ASN A 409 -4.62 15.38 -13.95
N LEU A 410 -5.59 14.48 -14.01
CA LEU A 410 -6.02 13.71 -12.81
C LEU A 410 -4.94 12.74 -12.38
N TYR A 411 -4.33 12.04 -13.32
CA TYR A 411 -3.35 11.00 -13.00
C TYR A 411 -1.93 11.54 -12.94
N THR A 412 -1.26 11.20 -11.85
CA THR A 412 0.13 11.57 -11.55
C THR A 412 0.96 10.31 -11.28
N PRO A 413 2.31 10.36 -11.28
CA PRO A 413 3.14 9.23 -10.90
C PRO A 413 2.82 8.67 -9.49
N LYS A 414 2.36 9.53 -8.57
CA LYS A 414 1.87 9.10 -7.24
C LYS A 414 0.61 8.24 -7.36
N TYR A 415 -0.27 8.58 -8.29
CA TYR A 415 -1.49 7.81 -8.58
C TYR A 415 -1.13 6.44 -9.18
N ALA A 416 -0.14 6.40 -10.09
CA ALA A 416 0.37 5.16 -10.67
C ALA A 416 0.89 4.21 -9.59
N LYS A 417 1.68 4.70 -8.65
CA LYS A 417 2.20 3.91 -7.53
C LYS A 417 1.07 3.34 -6.66
N LYS A 418 0.01 4.11 -6.42
CA LYS A 418 -1.17 3.65 -5.67
C LYS A 418 -1.92 2.55 -6.45
N LEU A 419 -2.13 2.73 -7.75
CA LEU A 419 -2.82 1.74 -8.60
C LEU A 419 -2.00 0.45 -8.77
N SER A 420 -0.67 0.54 -8.83
CA SER A 420 0.21 -0.63 -8.92
C SER A 420 0.11 -1.57 -7.71
N LEU A 421 -0.24 -1.07 -6.52
CA LEU A 421 -0.53 -1.92 -5.36
C LEU A 421 -1.78 -2.79 -5.61
N PHE A 422 -2.80 -2.22 -6.23
CA PHE A 422 -4.01 -2.96 -6.59
C PHE A 422 -3.78 -3.90 -7.77
N SER A 423 -2.94 -3.52 -8.75
CA SER A 423 -2.58 -4.41 -9.86
C SER A 423 -1.92 -5.71 -9.38
N SER A 424 -1.22 -5.68 -8.25
CA SER A 424 -0.64 -6.87 -7.64
C SER A 424 -1.69 -7.88 -7.17
N LEU A 425 -2.86 -7.42 -6.72
CA LEU A 425 -3.99 -8.30 -6.35
C LEU A 425 -4.57 -9.01 -7.57
N PHE A 426 -4.74 -8.29 -8.69
CA PHE A 426 -5.13 -8.89 -9.97
C PHE A 426 -4.09 -9.92 -10.43
N SER A 427 -2.82 -9.59 -10.33
CA SER A 427 -1.74 -10.50 -10.70
C SER A 427 -1.78 -11.80 -9.89
N LEU A 428 -2.03 -11.69 -8.59
CA LEU A 428 -2.20 -12.84 -7.70
C LEU A 428 -3.41 -13.69 -8.10
N HIS A 429 -4.55 -13.05 -8.38
CA HIS A 429 -5.76 -13.75 -8.84
C HIS A 429 -5.51 -14.47 -10.18
N LEU A 430 -4.89 -13.82 -11.15
CA LEU A 430 -4.51 -14.44 -12.43
C LEU A 430 -3.57 -15.63 -12.23
N GLN A 431 -2.61 -15.52 -11.32
CA GLN A 431 -1.71 -16.62 -10.97
C GLN A 431 -2.46 -17.80 -10.35
N GLN A 432 -3.35 -17.54 -9.39
CA GLN A 432 -4.18 -18.58 -8.77
C GLN A 432 -5.07 -19.27 -9.80
N ARG A 433 -5.70 -18.51 -10.70
CA ARG A 433 -6.51 -19.04 -11.80
C ARG A 433 -5.66 -19.96 -12.71
N SER A 434 -4.51 -19.46 -13.17
CA SER A 434 -3.60 -20.26 -14.01
C SER A 434 -3.16 -21.56 -13.32
N LEU A 435 -2.90 -21.51 -12.00
CA LEU A 435 -2.57 -22.71 -11.22
C LEU A 435 -3.77 -23.67 -11.11
N ARG A 436 -4.97 -23.17 -10.83
CA ARG A 436 -6.20 -24.00 -10.76
C ARG A 436 -6.48 -24.65 -12.10
N ASP A 437 -6.41 -23.90 -13.20
CA ASP A 437 -6.64 -24.44 -14.54
C ASP A 437 -5.59 -25.50 -14.88
N SER A 438 -4.32 -25.28 -14.53
CA SER A 438 -3.24 -26.25 -14.69
C SER A 438 -3.47 -27.53 -13.89
N LEU A 439 -3.86 -27.40 -12.59
CA LEU A 439 -4.18 -28.54 -11.73
C LEU A 439 -5.41 -29.31 -12.22
N ALA A 440 -6.46 -28.62 -12.62
CA ALA A 440 -7.66 -29.26 -13.17
C ALA A 440 -7.34 -30.05 -14.45
N GLN A 441 -6.46 -29.52 -15.30
CA GLN A 441 -5.99 -30.19 -16.49
C GLN A 441 -5.12 -31.42 -16.16
N GLU A 442 -4.18 -31.29 -15.22
CA GLU A 442 -3.34 -32.41 -14.76
C GLU A 442 -4.21 -33.51 -14.10
N GLN A 443 -5.19 -33.11 -13.31
CA GLN A 443 -6.16 -34.06 -12.71
C GLN A 443 -6.96 -34.79 -13.80
N LYS A 444 -7.42 -34.10 -14.83
CA LYS A 444 -8.12 -34.70 -15.95
C LYS A 444 -7.23 -35.67 -16.71
N TYR A 445 -5.96 -35.32 -16.98
CA TYR A 445 -4.98 -36.23 -17.60
C TYR A 445 -4.80 -37.48 -16.76
N PHE A 446 -4.62 -37.30 -15.45
CA PHE A 446 -4.42 -38.40 -14.53
C PHE A 446 -5.64 -39.35 -14.43
N GLN A 447 -6.84 -38.80 -14.35
CA GLN A 447 -8.09 -39.57 -14.29
C GLN A 447 -8.28 -40.40 -15.56
N THR A 448 -8.02 -39.82 -16.73
CA THR A 448 -8.13 -40.52 -18.00
C THR A 448 -7.11 -41.64 -18.11
N PHE A 449 -5.85 -41.34 -17.77
CA PHE A 449 -4.79 -42.36 -17.73
C PHE A 449 -5.19 -43.52 -16.80
N SER A 450 -5.57 -43.25 -15.57
CA SER A 450 -5.90 -44.27 -14.59
C SER A 450 -7.11 -45.14 -15.00
N ARG A 451 -8.14 -44.49 -15.58
CA ARG A 451 -9.33 -45.21 -16.03
C ARG A 451 -8.98 -46.23 -17.14
N HIS A 452 -8.33 -45.80 -18.19
CA HIS A 452 -7.99 -46.68 -19.31
C HIS A 452 -7.00 -47.75 -18.91
N PHE A 453 -6.03 -47.43 -18.07
CA PHE A 453 -5.10 -48.44 -17.55
C PHE A 453 -5.82 -49.54 -16.73
N LEU A 454 -6.76 -49.18 -15.90
CA LEU A 454 -7.57 -50.15 -15.11
C LEU A 454 -8.51 -50.97 -16.00
N GLU A 455 -9.12 -50.35 -17.01
CA GLU A 455 -9.96 -51.04 -17.99
C GLU A 455 -9.16 -52.08 -18.81
N PHE A 456 -7.96 -51.70 -19.22
CA PHE A 456 -7.02 -52.62 -19.91
C PHE A 456 -6.68 -53.83 -19.03
N LEU A 457 -6.36 -53.60 -17.75
CA LEU A 457 -6.03 -54.68 -16.83
C LEU A 457 -7.20 -55.68 -16.62
N ASN A 458 -8.45 -55.16 -16.65
CA ASN A 458 -9.64 -56.00 -16.34
C ASN A 458 -10.25 -56.73 -17.52
N HIS A 459 -10.18 -56.19 -18.74
CA HIS A 459 -11.02 -56.69 -19.85
C HIS A 459 -10.30 -57.44 -20.95
N LYS A 460 -8.96 -57.47 -21.03
CA LYS A 460 -8.15 -58.14 -22.08
C LYS A 460 -8.55 -57.78 -23.52
N ASP A 461 -9.46 -56.83 -23.75
CA ASP A 461 -9.85 -56.33 -25.06
C ASP A 461 -8.94 -55.18 -25.45
N PHE A 462 -7.80 -55.53 -26.10
CA PHE A 462 -6.80 -54.54 -26.53
C PHE A 462 -7.35 -53.57 -27.59
N LYS A 463 -8.26 -54.03 -28.46
CA LYS A 463 -8.85 -53.19 -29.48
C LYS A 463 -9.80 -52.14 -28.85
N GLY A 464 -10.72 -52.62 -28.01
CA GLY A 464 -11.65 -51.73 -27.28
C GLY A 464 -10.94 -50.76 -26.38
N TYR A 465 -9.87 -51.16 -25.69
CA TYR A 465 -9.01 -50.31 -24.93
C TYR A 465 -8.42 -49.15 -25.77
N LEU A 466 -7.82 -49.45 -26.96
CA LEU A 466 -7.24 -48.43 -27.81
C LEU A 466 -8.29 -47.52 -28.44
N ASP A 467 -9.45 -48.03 -28.80
CA ASP A 467 -10.53 -47.25 -29.36
C ASP A 467 -11.06 -46.25 -28.33
N GLY A 468 -11.32 -46.67 -27.08
CA GLY A 468 -11.71 -45.77 -25.97
C GLY A 468 -10.61 -44.75 -25.64
N LEU A 469 -9.36 -45.18 -25.60
CA LEU A 469 -8.24 -44.27 -25.32
C LEU A 469 -8.08 -43.20 -26.41
N THR A 470 -8.15 -43.55 -27.70
CA THR A 470 -8.05 -42.59 -28.80
C THR A 470 -9.20 -41.58 -28.79
N GLU A 471 -10.41 -41.99 -28.42
CA GLU A 471 -11.56 -41.13 -28.25
C GLU A 471 -11.32 -40.10 -27.12
N ASP A 472 -10.96 -40.56 -25.92
CA ASP A 472 -10.74 -39.68 -24.79
C ASP A 472 -9.57 -38.70 -24.98
N LEU A 473 -8.48 -39.15 -25.60
CA LEU A 473 -7.34 -38.27 -25.91
C LEU A 473 -7.77 -37.07 -26.75
N ILE A 474 -8.65 -37.25 -27.74
CA ILE A 474 -9.18 -36.17 -28.58
C ILE A 474 -10.06 -35.20 -27.78
N HIS A 475 -10.76 -35.65 -26.75
CA HIS A 475 -11.57 -34.80 -25.90
C HIS A 475 -10.75 -33.99 -24.92
N ILE A 476 -9.57 -34.46 -24.54
CA ILE A 476 -8.70 -33.83 -23.54
C ILE A 476 -7.66 -32.92 -24.19
N LEU A 477 -7.09 -33.37 -25.30
CA LEU A 477 -6.01 -32.68 -25.99
C LEU A 477 -6.52 -31.69 -27.06
N PRO A 478 -5.73 -30.67 -27.42
CA PRO A 478 -6.04 -29.78 -28.56
C PRO A 478 -5.81 -30.49 -29.90
N ALA A 479 -6.49 -31.61 -30.12
CA ALA A 479 -6.35 -32.40 -31.31
C ALA A 479 -7.71 -32.63 -31.96
N SER A 480 -7.71 -32.76 -33.29
CA SER A 480 -8.90 -33.07 -34.10
C SER A 480 -9.05 -34.55 -34.38
N PHE A 481 -7.92 -35.28 -34.40
CA PHE A 481 -7.90 -36.71 -34.54
C PHE A 481 -6.70 -37.36 -33.83
N CYS A 482 -6.82 -38.65 -33.52
CA CYS A 482 -5.75 -39.50 -32.99
C CYS A 482 -5.71 -40.80 -33.77
N ARG A 483 -4.50 -41.29 -34.01
CA ARG A 483 -4.26 -42.59 -34.68
C ARG A 483 -3.17 -43.34 -33.92
N VAL A 484 -3.39 -44.61 -33.67
CA VAL A 484 -2.40 -45.56 -33.14
C VAL A 484 -2.08 -46.59 -34.20
N SER A 485 -0.80 -46.65 -34.61
CA SER A 485 -0.33 -47.56 -35.60
C SER A 485 0.85 -48.39 -35.06
N PHE A 486 0.91 -49.65 -35.44
CA PHE A 486 2.00 -50.55 -35.04
C PHE A 486 2.90 -50.84 -36.24
N LEU A 487 4.18 -50.98 -35.95
CA LEU A 487 5.18 -51.29 -36.94
C LEU A 487 5.25 -52.80 -37.17
N ASP A 488 5.11 -53.23 -38.48
CA ASP A 488 5.55 -54.52 -38.93
C ASP A 488 7.03 -54.41 -39.37
N PRO A 489 7.97 -54.95 -38.57
CA PRO A 489 9.40 -54.74 -38.85
C PRO A 489 9.88 -55.51 -40.10
N GLU A 490 9.21 -56.64 -40.49
CA GLU A 490 9.60 -57.43 -41.66
C GLU A 490 9.20 -56.72 -42.95
N LYS A 491 7.98 -56.16 -42.97
CA LYS A 491 7.45 -55.44 -44.13
C LYS A 491 7.83 -53.99 -44.20
N LYS A 492 8.34 -53.39 -43.06
CA LYS A 492 8.62 -51.95 -42.89
C LYS A 492 7.38 -51.08 -43.15
N VAL A 493 6.24 -51.52 -42.68
CA VAL A 493 4.97 -50.80 -42.80
C VAL A 493 4.40 -50.44 -41.42
N LEU A 494 3.69 -49.30 -41.35
CA LEU A 494 2.89 -48.91 -40.21
C LEU A 494 1.46 -49.38 -40.48
N GLU A 495 0.93 -50.26 -39.60
CA GLU A 495 -0.45 -50.74 -39.67
C GLU A 495 -1.30 -49.98 -38.65
N THR A 496 -2.36 -49.30 -39.10
CA THR A 496 -3.29 -48.58 -38.24
C THR A 496 -4.16 -49.56 -37.48
N PHE A 497 -4.10 -49.49 -36.16
CA PHE A 497 -4.85 -50.39 -35.28
C PHE A 497 -6.08 -49.68 -34.66
N SER A 498 -5.97 -48.41 -34.30
CA SER A 498 -7.07 -47.61 -33.82
C SER A 498 -6.97 -46.17 -34.33
N SER A 499 -8.10 -45.57 -34.64
CA SER A 499 -8.15 -44.14 -34.98
C SER A 499 -9.49 -43.53 -34.59
N TYR A 500 -9.47 -42.31 -34.09
CA TYR A 500 -10.65 -41.55 -33.73
C TYR A 500 -10.56 -40.13 -34.27
N LYS A 501 -11.71 -39.54 -34.68
CA LYS A 501 -11.83 -38.18 -35.17
C LYS A 501 -12.96 -37.46 -34.47
N ARG A 502 -12.74 -36.18 -34.11
CA ARG A 502 -13.71 -35.38 -33.38
C ARG A 502 -14.96 -35.02 -34.18
N ARG A 503 -14.85 -34.96 -35.52
CA ARG A 503 -15.92 -34.63 -36.45
C ARG A 503 -15.86 -35.56 -37.64
N GLU A 504 -17.03 -35.94 -38.14
CA GLU A 504 -17.11 -36.82 -39.30
C GLU A 504 -16.54 -36.20 -40.58
N GLU A 505 -16.57 -34.87 -40.69
CA GLU A 505 -16.03 -34.14 -41.83
C GLU A 505 -14.50 -34.27 -41.99
N ILE A 506 -13.78 -34.71 -40.97
CA ILE A 506 -12.35 -34.89 -41.03
C ILE A 506 -12.07 -36.16 -41.87
N SER A 507 -11.44 -35.96 -43.04
CA SER A 507 -11.01 -37.06 -43.89
C SER A 507 -9.67 -37.58 -43.37
N LEU A 508 -9.70 -38.66 -42.62
CA LEU A 508 -8.50 -39.40 -42.28
C LEU A 508 -8.09 -40.33 -43.45
N SER A 509 -6.79 -40.59 -43.55
CA SER A 509 -6.29 -41.55 -44.54
C SER A 509 -7.09 -42.87 -44.53
N PRO A 510 -7.59 -43.32 -45.67
CA PRO A 510 -8.35 -44.57 -45.75
C PRO A 510 -7.45 -45.80 -45.66
N TYR A 511 -6.17 -45.61 -45.78
CA TYR A 511 -5.23 -46.74 -45.82
C TYR A 511 -4.90 -47.24 -44.40
N ASN A 512 -5.05 -48.53 -44.20
CA ASN A 512 -4.72 -49.18 -42.92
C ASN A 512 -3.26 -49.58 -42.80
N SER A 513 -2.52 -49.63 -43.89
CA SER A 513 -1.10 -50.03 -43.93
C SER A 513 -0.32 -49.09 -44.84
N GLN A 514 0.80 -48.55 -44.35
CA GLN A 514 1.60 -47.51 -45.01
C GLN A 514 3.09 -47.87 -44.97
N SER A 515 3.76 -47.84 -46.13
CA SER A 515 5.23 -48.05 -46.20
C SER A 515 5.95 -46.84 -45.53
N LEU A 516 6.94 -47.13 -44.68
CA LEU A 516 7.81 -46.12 -44.10
C LEU A 516 8.64 -45.36 -45.13
N GLU A 517 8.83 -45.88 -46.30
CA GLU A 517 9.56 -45.21 -47.38
C GLU A 517 8.81 -43.99 -47.93
N SER A 518 7.47 -44.02 -47.88
CA SER A 518 6.60 -42.90 -48.27
C SER A 518 6.29 -41.93 -47.14
N LEU A 519 6.85 -42.15 -45.96
CA LEU A 519 6.57 -41.39 -44.75
C LEU A 519 7.86 -40.82 -44.10
N PRO A 520 8.54 -39.84 -44.71
CA PRO A 520 9.81 -39.30 -44.23
C PRO A 520 9.80 -38.84 -42.79
N TRP A 521 8.77 -38.06 -42.37
CA TRP A 521 8.65 -37.53 -41.00
C TRP A 521 8.35 -38.63 -39.99
N HIS A 522 7.47 -39.56 -40.30
CA HIS A 522 7.20 -40.72 -39.45
C HIS A 522 8.44 -41.57 -39.27
N ARG A 523 9.18 -41.82 -40.36
CA ARG A 523 10.45 -42.53 -40.33
C ARG A 523 11.46 -41.82 -39.44
N LEU A 524 11.63 -40.50 -39.61
CA LEU A 524 12.56 -39.70 -38.81
C LEU A 524 12.21 -39.76 -37.33
N ALA A 525 10.90 -39.66 -36.97
CA ALA A 525 10.44 -39.78 -35.57
C ALA A 525 10.78 -41.17 -35.00
N LEU A 526 10.59 -42.23 -35.74
CA LEU A 526 10.93 -43.59 -35.33
C LEU A 526 12.44 -43.77 -35.17
N GLU A 527 13.25 -43.32 -36.14
CA GLU A 527 14.72 -43.43 -36.13
C GLU A 527 15.32 -42.64 -34.94
N THR A 528 14.82 -41.43 -34.68
CA THR A 528 15.28 -40.59 -33.57
C THR A 528 14.74 -41.02 -32.21
N LYS A 529 13.69 -41.85 -32.21
CA LYS A 529 12.95 -42.28 -31.00
C LYS A 529 12.46 -41.10 -30.13
N LYS A 530 12.20 -39.96 -30.76
CA LYS A 530 11.77 -38.72 -30.05
C LYS A 530 10.42 -38.22 -30.59
N PRO A 531 9.63 -37.59 -29.75
CA PRO A 531 8.42 -36.87 -30.20
C PRO A 531 8.79 -35.81 -31.24
N MET A 532 8.04 -35.73 -32.33
CA MET A 532 8.20 -34.72 -33.37
C MET A 532 6.91 -33.92 -33.48
N LEU A 533 7.05 -32.59 -33.30
CA LEU A 533 5.96 -31.65 -33.51
C LEU A 533 6.08 -31.04 -34.91
N ILE A 534 5.06 -31.24 -35.71
CA ILE A 534 4.95 -30.69 -37.06
C ILE A 534 4.02 -29.50 -37.03
N ASN A 535 4.42 -28.41 -37.70
CA ASN A 535 3.64 -27.21 -37.85
C ASN A 535 3.69 -26.70 -39.28
N GLN A 536 2.56 -26.69 -39.96
CA GLN A 536 2.50 -26.33 -41.39
C GLN A 536 2.80 -24.84 -41.67
N ASP A 537 2.78 -24.00 -40.65
CA ASP A 537 3.14 -22.58 -40.79
C ASP A 537 4.66 -22.34 -40.55
N ASP A 538 5.41 -23.38 -40.18
CA ASP A 538 6.85 -23.32 -39.97
C ASP A 538 7.59 -24.08 -41.09
N PRO A 539 8.37 -23.38 -41.94
CA PRO A 539 9.09 -24.02 -43.07
C PRO A 539 10.02 -25.15 -42.65
N GLU A 540 10.57 -25.12 -41.43
CA GLU A 540 11.50 -26.14 -40.94
C GLU A 540 10.81 -27.41 -40.45
N SER A 541 9.50 -27.33 -40.12
CA SER A 541 8.72 -28.43 -39.57
C SER A 541 7.50 -28.82 -40.42
N THR A 542 7.46 -28.44 -41.67
CA THR A 542 6.34 -28.71 -42.59
C THR A 542 6.35 -30.11 -43.13
N ILE A 543 5.24 -30.86 -42.99
CA ILE A 543 5.04 -32.18 -43.63
C ILE A 543 4.54 -32.02 -45.07
N SER A 544 4.94 -32.89 -45.97
CA SER A 544 4.42 -32.89 -47.33
C SER A 544 2.93 -33.25 -47.35
N ARG A 545 2.21 -32.71 -48.33
CA ARG A 545 0.78 -33.03 -48.52
C ARG A 545 0.55 -34.50 -48.81
N GLU A 546 1.50 -35.14 -49.50
CA GLU A 546 1.45 -36.55 -49.79
C GLU A 546 1.54 -37.39 -48.52
N GLU A 547 2.54 -37.14 -47.68
CA GLU A 547 2.71 -37.83 -46.40
C GLU A 547 1.52 -37.58 -45.47
N ALA A 548 1.03 -36.30 -45.37
CA ALA A 548 -0.16 -35.96 -44.58
C ALA A 548 -1.41 -36.72 -45.07
N THR A 549 -1.61 -36.86 -46.40
CA THR A 549 -2.72 -37.61 -46.97
C THR A 549 -2.62 -39.11 -46.71
N LEU A 550 -1.41 -39.67 -46.73
CA LEU A 550 -1.17 -41.09 -46.50
C LEU A 550 -1.35 -41.50 -45.04
N SER A 551 -0.91 -40.71 -44.09
CA SER A 551 -0.78 -41.09 -42.66
C SER A 551 -1.62 -40.28 -41.67
N LEU A 552 -2.02 -39.09 -42.04
CA LEU A 552 -2.72 -38.16 -41.16
C LEU A 552 -4.06 -37.71 -41.78
N ALA A 553 -4.14 -36.42 -42.10
CA ALA A 553 -5.25 -35.76 -42.82
C ALA A 553 -4.66 -34.72 -43.77
N PRO A 554 -5.20 -34.55 -45.00
CA PRO A 554 -4.61 -33.70 -46.04
C PRO A 554 -4.45 -32.24 -45.63
N ASP A 555 -5.36 -31.73 -44.80
CA ASP A 555 -5.42 -30.33 -44.37
C ASP A 555 -4.98 -30.13 -42.90
N VAL A 556 -4.17 -31.06 -42.37
CA VAL A 556 -3.62 -30.94 -41.01
C VAL A 556 -2.80 -29.67 -40.87
N LYS A 557 -3.02 -28.90 -39.79
CA LYS A 557 -2.28 -27.65 -39.48
C LYS A 557 -1.12 -27.88 -38.55
N SER A 558 -1.28 -28.76 -37.59
CA SER A 558 -0.19 -29.22 -36.74
C SER A 558 -0.39 -30.69 -36.39
N ALA A 559 0.70 -31.42 -36.21
CA ALA A 559 0.67 -32.82 -35.79
C ALA A 559 1.79 -33.13 -34.80
N LEU A 560 1.53 -34.06 -33.89
CA LEU A 560 2.50 -34.66 -33.01
C LEU A 560 2.65 -36.11 -33.39
N LEU A 561 3.86 -36.51 -33.82
CA LEU A 561 4.26 -37.87 -34.08
C LEU A 561 5.04 -38.40 -32.88
N LEU A 562 4.53 -39.46 -32.25
CA LEU A 562 5.09 -39.99 -31.03
C LEU A 562 5.43 -41.46 -31.15
N PRO A 563 6.72 -41.85 -31.13
CA PRO A 563 7.13 -43.23 -31.23
C PRO A 563 6.65 -44.07 -30.04
N LEU A 564 6.18 -45.25 -30.29
CA LEU A 564 5.87 -46.29 -29.29
C LEU A 564 7.12 -47.16 -29.12
N LEU A 565 7.63 -47.23 -27.88
CA LEU A 565 8.86 -47.95 -27.56
C LEU A 565 8.58 -49.03 -26.49
N ASP A 566 9.06 -50.24 -26.73
CA ASP A 566 9.25 -51.27 -25.69
C ASP A 566 10.74 -51.35 -25.36
N LYS A 567 11.14 -50.76 -24.22
CA LYS A 567 12.55 -50.49 -23.87
C LYS A 567 13.23 -49.65 -24.97
N GLU A 568 14.06 -50.24 -25.80
CA GLU A 568 14.76 -49.60 -26.91
C GLU A 568 14.20 -49.97 -28.30
N GLN A 569 13.25 -50.91 -28.36
CA GLN A 569 12.67 -51.36 -29.64
C GLN A 569 11.46 -50.54 -30.03
N ILE A 570 11.40 -50.15 -31.29
CA ILE A 570 10.26 -49.44 -31.85
C ILE A 570 9.14 -50.42 -32.09
N VAL A 571 7.96 -50.17 -31.54
CA VAL A 571 6.77 -51.03 -31.71
C VAL A 571 5.65 -50.36 -32.50
N GLY A 572 5.72 -49.06 -32.70
CA GLY A 572 4.71 -48.34 -33.45
C GLY A 572 4.77 -46.83 -33.26
N MET A 573 3.66 -46.16 -33.49
CA MET A 573 3.53 -44.72 -33.41
C MET A 573 2.14 -44.30 -33.00
N VAL A 574 2.04 -43.23 -32.21
CA VAL A 574 0.81 -42.47 -32.02
C VAL A 574 0.94 -41.16 -32.80
N SER A 575 -0.08 -40.86 -33.60
CA SER A 575 -0.15 -39.61 -34.38
C SER A 575 -1.38 -38.82 -33.94
N LEU A 576 -1.17 -37.60 -33.48
CA LEU A 576 -2.23 -36.63 -33.14
C LEU A 576 -2.17 -35.50 -34.16
N GLY A 577 -3.33 -35.05 -34.64
CA GLY A 577 -3.37 -33.95 -35.60
C GLY A 577 -4.45 -32.93 -35.22
N GLU A 578 -4.14 -31.67 -35.49
CA GLU A 578 -5.06 -30.52 -35.32
C GLU A 578 -5.32 -29.89 -36.69
N MET A 579 -6.60 -29.73 -37.00
CA MET A 579 -7.09 -29.14 -38.24
C MET A 579 -7.33 -27.64 -38.15
N ARG A 580 -7.50 -27.11 -36.94
CA ARG A 580 -7.65 -25.70 -36.70
C ARG A 580 -6.29 -25.01 -36.75
N SER A 581 -6.29 -23.66 -36.90
CA SER A 581 -5.03 -22.90 -36.87
C SER A 581 -4.23 -23.24 -35.59
N TRP A 582 -2.95 -23.59 -35.75
CA TRP A 582 -2.06 -23.93 -34.65
C TRP A 582 -1.87 -22.78 -33.65
N GLU A 583 -2.00 -21.50 -34.07
CA GLU A 583 -1.91 -20.34 -33.24
C GLU A 583 -3.00 -20.26 -32.15
N ARG A 584 -4.15 -20.89 -32.39
CA ARG A 584 -5.25 -20.91 -31.44
C ARG A 584 -4.96 -21.72 -30.19
N ARG A 585 -4.34 -22.88 -30.34
CA ARG A 585 -4.00 -23.77 -29.22
C ARG A 585 -2.90 -24.76 -29.62
N PRO A 586 -1.66 -24.30 -29.67
CA PRO A 586 -0.54 -25.18 -30.03
C PRO A 586 -0.38 -26.30 -29.00
N ILE A 587 0.04 -27.48 -29.44
CA ILE A 587 0.47 -28.56 -28.56
C ILE A 587 1.71 -28.10 -27.83
N ARG A 588 1.63 -28.07 -26.49
CA ARG A 588 2.69 -27.56 -25.62
C ARG A 588 3.50 -28.69 -25.02
N ARG A 589 4.63 -28.36 -24.39
CA ARG A 589 5.50 -29.37 -23.75
C ARG A 589 4.75 -30.26 -22.74
N LYS A 590 3.79 -29.73 -22.00
CA LYS A 590 2.98 -30.51 -21.04
C LYS A 590 2.12 -31.58 -21.72
N GLU A 591 1.52 -31.26 -22.86
CA GLU A 591 0.75 -32.23 -23.65
C GLU A 591 1.66 -33.31 -24.22
N ILE A 592 2.87 -32.96 -24.66
CA ILE A 592 3.87 -33.90 -25.11
C ILE A 592 4.29 -34.85 -23.99
N ASP A 593 4.66 -34.32 -22.81
CA ASP A 593 5.05 -35.07 -21.62
C ASP A 593 3.92 -36.02 -21.15
N PHE A 594 2.66 -35.62 -21.28
CA PHE A 594 1.53 -36.48 -21.03
C PHE A 594 1.42 -37.61 -22.06
N MET A 595 1.56 -37.29 -23.34
CA MET A 595 1.48 -38.26 -24.42
C MET A 595 2.65 -39.26 -24.40
N GLU A 596 3.84 -38.87 -23.93
CA GLU A 596 4.96 -39.81 -23.73
C GLU A 596 4.60 -40.89 -22.70
N LYS A 597 3.85 -40.54 -21.63
CA LYS A 597 3.35 -41.52 -20.64
C LYS A 597 2.31 -42.47 -21.27
N ILE A 598 1.38 -41.90 -22.05
CA ILE A 598 0.38 -42.70 -22.79
C ILE A 598 1.06 -43.65 -23.80
N ALA A 599 2.10 -43.19 -24.53
CA ALA A 599 2.86 -44.00 -25.45
C ALA A 599 3.53 -45.21 -24.76
N ALA A 600 4.12 -44.98 -23.58
CA ALA A 600 4.69 -46.03 -22.76
C ALA A 600 3.62 -47.07 -22.32
N GLU A 601 2.42 -46.59 -21.92
CA GLU A 601 1.29 -47.44 -21.56
C GLU A 601 0.80 -48.28 -22.72
N ILE A 602 0.60 -47.70 -23.92
CA ILE A 602 0.19 -48.41 -25.13
C ILE A 602 1.23 -49.49 -25.47
N SER A 603 2.52 -49.16 -25.37
CA SER A 603 3.61 -50.12 -25.66
C SER A 603 3.60 -51.30 -24.70
N LEU A 604 3.36 -51.06 -23.42
CA LEU A 604 3.23 -52.09 -22.39
C LEU A 604 1.98 -52.96 -22.63
N ALA A 605 0.84 -52.32 -22.92
CA ALA A 605 -0.41 -52.99 -23.22
C ALA A 605 -0.29 -53.94 -24.46
N ARG A 606 0.41 -53.47 -25.49
CA ARG A 606 0.70 -54.29 -26.67
C ARG A 606 1.52 -55.51 -26.31
N LYS A 607 2.59 -55.35 -25.54
CA LYS A 607 3.46 -56.44 -25.10
C LYS A 607 2.64 -57.52 -24.36
N HIS A 608 1.79 -57.07 -23.43
CA HIS A 608 0.95 -58.00 -22.67
C HIS A 608 -0.05 -58.73 -23.53
N ASN A 609 -0.68 -58.07 -24.50
CA ASN A 609 -1.57 -58.70 -25.46
C ASN A 609 -0.86 -59.77 -26.34
N LEU A 610 0.35 -59.48 -26.80
CA LEU A 610 1.16 -60.44 -27.60
C LEU A 610 1.60 -61.63 -26.74
N SER A 611 2.01 -61.42 -25.50
CA SER A 611 2.39 -62.50 -24.56
C SER A 611 1.22 -63.41 -24.24
N GLY A 612 -0.01 -62.85 -24.06
CA GLY A 612 -1.21 -63.62 -23.83
C GLY A 612 -1.70 -64.49 -25.00
N ARG A 613 -1.32 -64.14 -26.26
CA ARG A 613 -1.59 -64.98 -27.45
C ARG A 613 -0.60 -66.14 -27.60
N VAL A 614 0.61 -66.02 -27.05
CA VAL A 614 1.62 -67.09 -27.07
C VAL A 614 1.43 -68.11 -25.94
N MET A 615 0.73 -67.73 -24.83
CA MET A 615 0.44 -68.58 -23.69
C MET A 615 -1.03 -69.03 -23.65
N SER A 616 -1.52 -69.69 -24.67
CA SER A 616 -2.78 -70.44 -24.62
C SER A 616 -2.58 -71.83 -24.05
N THR A 617 -1.71 -72.01 -23.08
CA THR A 617 -1.62 -73.20 -22.20
C THR A 617 -1.32 -72.69 -20.79
N GLU A 618 -2.39 -72.72 -19.96
CA GLU A 618 -2.49 -72.51 -18.53
C GLU A 618 -2.10 -71.11 -17.99
N PRO A 619 -3.01 -70.37 -17.34
CA PRO A 619 -2.67 -69.12 -16.70
C PRO A 619 -1.89 -69.43 -15.40
N GLU A 620 -0.68 -68.94 -15.28
CA GLU A 620 0.01 -68.87 -14.00
C GLU A 620 -0.75 -67.93 -13.06
N PRO A 621 -1.20 -68.37 -11.89
CA PRO A 621 -2.00 -67.53 -10.95
C PRO A 621 -1.16 -66.42 -10.29
N TYR A 622 0.13 -66.32 -10.61
CA TYR A 622 1.07 -65.39 -9.98
C TYR A 622 1.06 -63.96 -10.58
N SER A 623 0.79 -63.80 -11.85
CA SER A 623 0.78 -62.48 -12.48
C SER A 623 -0.51 -61.70 -12.17
N GLU A 624 -1.66 -62.37 -12.13
CA GLU A 624 -2.95 -61.72 -11.76
C GLU A 624 -2.95 -61.16 -10.35
N LYS A 625 -2.31 -61.85 -9.41
CA LYS A 625 -2.21 -61.38 -8.00
C LYS A 625 -1.31 -60.14 -7.88
N ARG A 626 -0.19 -60.06 -8.60
CA ARG A 626 0.70 -58.89 -8.61
C ARG A 626 0.03 -57.67 -9.19
N PHE A 627 -0.71 -57.77 -10.28
CA PHE A 627 -1.49 -56.67 -10.86
C PHE A 627 -2.64 -56.25 -9.98
N SER A 628 -3.37 -57.20 -9.36
CA SER A 628 -4.41 -56.92 -8.41
C SER A 628 -3.88 -56.20 -7.14
N ASP A 629 -2.72 -56.62 -6.64
CA ASP A 629 -2.06 -55.99 -5.46
C ASP A 629 -1.54 -54.58 -5.79
N LEU A 630 -0.97 -54.38 -6.99
CA LEU A 630 -0.57 -53.04 -7.45
C LEU A 630 -1.79 -52.12 -7.60
N GLY A 631 -2.86 -52.63 -8.25
CA GLY A 631 -4.13 -51.91 -8.42
C GLY A 631 -4.73 -51.47 -7.08
N LEU A 632 -4.72 -52.37 -6.07
CA LEU A 632 -5.19 -52.08 -4.75
C LEU A 632 -4.33 -51.01 -4.02
N GLN A 633 -3.01 -51.09 -4.12
CA GLN A 633 -2.07 -50.14 -3.49
C GLN A 633 -2.16 -48.74 -4.11
N VAL A 634 -2.26 -48.69 -5.44
CA VAL A 634 -2.44 -47.42 -6.19
C VAL A 634 -3.79 -46.83 -5.85
N ASN A 635 -4.86 -47.60 -5.85
CA ASN A 635 -6.23 -47.12 -5.53
C ASN A 635 -6.33 -46.60 -4.08
N ASN A 636 -5.71 -47.28 -3.11
CA ASN A 636 -5.67 -46.81 -1.72
C ASN A 636 -4.89 -45.48 -1.57
N SER A 637 -3.81 -45.35 -2.26
CA SER A 637 -3.03 -44.08 -2.28
C SER A 637 -3.80 -42.95 -2.96
N LEU A 638 -4.50 -43.23 -4.05
CA LEU A 638 -5.38 -42.29 -4.76
C LEU A 638 -6.55 -41.83 -3.89
N THR A 639 -7.24 -42.76 -3.24
CA THR A 639 -8.36 -42.45 -2.34
C THR A 639 -7.92 -41.51 -1.21
N SER A 640 -6.72 -41.73 -0.67
CA SER A 640 -6.12 -40.86 0.34
C SER A 640 -5.80 -39.47 -0.18
N ILE A 641 -5.26 -39.36 -1.40
CA ILE A 641 -4.98 -38.08 -2.07
C ILE A 641 -6.26 -37.33 -2.36
N ILE A 642 -7.27 -37.99 -2.96
CA ILE A 642 -8.55 -37.37 -3.33
C ILE A 642 -9.29 -36.90 -2.07
N GLY A 643 -9.38 -37.73 -1.02
CA GLY A 643 -10.02 -37.34 0.23
C GLY A 643 -9.33 -36.15 0.92
N SER A 644 -7.99 -36.08 0.86
CA SER A 644 -7.25 -34.95 1.40
C SER A 644 -7.49 -33.68 0.59
N LEU A 645 -7.54 -33.76 -0.74
CA LEU A 645 -7.87 -32.63 -1.63
C LEU A 645 -9.29 -32.15 -1.45
N GLU A 646 -10.26 -33.05 -1.29
CA GLU A 646 -11.66 -32.70 -0.99
C GLU A 646 -11.78 -31.97 0.35
N LEU A 647 -11.10 -32.42 1.39
CA LEU A 647 -11.11 -31.77 2.70
C LEU A 647 -10.44 -30.39 2.66
N LEU A 648 -9.37 -30.21 1.90
CA LEU A 648 -8.76 -28.91 1.65
C LEU A 648 -9.68 -27.94 0.91
N ASN A 649 -10.49 -28.45 -0.03
CA ASN A 649 -11.40 -27.63 -0.82
C ASN A 649 -12.74 -27.32 -0.11
N LEU A 650 -13.27 -28.23 0.69
CA LEU A 650 -14.59 -28.11 1.33
C LEU A 650 -14.56 -27.33 2.64
N ARG A 651 -13.47 -27.32 3.38
CA ARG A 651 -13.35 -26.64 4.68
C ARG A 651 -12.52 -25.38 4.58
N ARG A 652 -13.17 -24.21 4.60
CA ARG A 652 -12.57 -22.88 4.56
C ARG A 652 -11.87 -22.45 5.87
N ASP A 653 -12.12 -23.14 6.98
CA ASP A 653 -11.69 -22.82 8.36
C ASP A 653 -10.60 -23.73 8.91
N LEU A 654 -9.83 -24.37 8.01
CA LEU A 654 -8.70 -25.20 8.42
C LEU A 654 -7.55 -24.33 8.94
N THR A 655 -7.01 -24.73 10.11
CA THR A 655 -5.75 -24.15 10.62
C THR A 655 -4.60 -24.47 9.68
N GLU A 656 -3.57 -23.64 9.62
CA GLU A 656 -2.39 -23.84 8.75
C GLU A 656 -1.73 -25.21 9.01
N GLU A 657 -1.68 -25.65 10.26
CA GLU A 657 -1.15 -26.97 10.66
C GLU A 657 -1.95 -28.14 10.03
N LYS A 658 -3.29 -28.02 9.92
CA LYS A 658 -4.11 -29.02 9.27
C LYS A 658 -3.96 -29.02 7.76
N LYS A 659 -3.80 -27.84 7.14
CA LYS A 659 -3.53 -27.72 5.70
C LYS A 659 -2.20 -28.38 5.35
N GLU A 660 -1.16 -28.10 6.12
CA GLU A 660 0.17 -28.68 5.92
C GLU A 660 0.15 -30.20 6.09
N ARG A 661 -0.60 -30.73 7.04
CA ARG A 661 -0.80 -32.16 7.21
C ARG A 661 -1.48 -32.83 6.01
N TYR A 662 -2.51 -32.20 5.43
CA TYR A 662 -3.16 -32.73 4.23
C TYR A 662 -2.25 -32.67 3.02
N LEU A 663 -1.47 -31.61 2.85
CA LEU A 663 -0.45 -31.51 1.79
C LEU A 663 0.61 -32.63 1.92
N GLN A 664 1.08 -32.93 3.13
CA GLN A 664 2.00 -34.03 3.39
C GLN A 664 1.39 -35.42 3.08
N ILE A 665 0.08 -35.61 3.32
CA ILE A 665 -0.59 -36.87 2.96
C ILE A 665 -0.67 -37.00 1.44
N ILE A 666 -0.95 -35.93 0.72
CA ILE A 666 -0.98 -35.91 -0.75
C ILE A 666 0.41 -36.24 -1.32
N GLU A 667 1.46 -35.58 -0.81
CA GLU A 667 2.84 -35.81 -1.23
C GLU A 667 3.30 -37.26 -0.98
N LYS A 668 3.05 -37.79 0.23
CA LYS A 668 3.35 -39.17 0.56
C LYS A 668 2.55 -40.17 -0.28
N GLY A 669 1.30 -39.88 -0.58
CA GLY A 669 0.47 -40.69 -1.45
C GLY A 669 1.02 -40.78 -2.87
N ALA A 670 1.42 -39.61 -3.43
CA ALA A 670 2.03 -39.52 -4.76
C ALA A 670 3.39 -40.25 -4.83
N LEU A 671 4.24 -40.08 -3.81
CA LEU A 671 5.53 -40.80 -3.70
C LEU A 671 5.32 -42.34 -3.64
N ARG A 672 4.36 -42.80 -2.86
CA ARG A 672 4.04 -44.25 -2.78
C ARG A 672 3.58 -44.81 -4.13
N ILE A 673 2.75 -44.08 -4.85
CA ILE A 673 2.34 -44.50 -6.21
C ILE A 673 3.57 -44.62 -7.08
N LYS A 674 4.45 -43.63 -7.11
CA LYS A 674 5.69 -43.64 -7.87
C LYS A 674 6.57 -44.83 -7.51
N GLU A 675 6.85 -45.04 -6.22
CA GLU A 675 7.69 -46.14 -5.74
C GLU A 675 7.07 -47.52 -6.05
N ASN A 676 5.76 -47.71 -5.92
CA ASN A 676 5.10 -48.95 -6.25
C ASN A 676 5.13 -49.22 -7.73
N MET A 677 4.98 -48.20 -8.57
CA MET A 677 5.14 -48.30 -10.03
C MET A 677 6.58 -48.65 -10.40
N GLU A 678 7.57 -47.94 -9.84
CA GLU A 678 8.99 -48.23 -10.09
C GLU A 678 9.39 -49.64 -9.64
N ARG A 679 8.93 -50.13 -8.48
CA ARG A 679 9.15 -51.50 -8.01
C ARG A 679 8.49 -52.52 -8.94
N PHE A 680 7.29 -52.25 -9.37
CA PHE A 680 6.56 -53.14 -10.27
C PHE A 680 7.26 -53.32 -11.64
N PHE A 681 7.77 -52.19 -12.20
CA PHE A 681 8.43 -52.19 -13.52
C PHE A 681 9.89 -52.61 -13.48
N ASN A 682 10.61 -52.40 -12.35
CA ASN A 682 12.06 -52.65 -12.27
C ASN A 682 12.45 -54.03 -11.67
N GLN A 683 11.51 -54.82 -11.14
CA GLN A 683 11.81 -56.15 -10.62
C GLN A 683 11.68 -57.18 -11.76
N PRO A 684 12.77 -57.84 -12.16
CA PRO A 684 12.69 -58.98 -13.11
C PRO A 684 11.97 -60.16 -12.45
N ASP A 685 11.25 -60.95 -13.27
CA ASP A 685 10.44 -62.11 -12.85
C ASP A 685 11.21 -63.23 -12.15
N SER A 686 12.50 -63.07 -11.87
CA SER A 686 13.40 -64.15 -11.44
C SER A 686 13.83 -64.12 -9.95
N VAL A 687 13.28 -63.24 -9.08
CA VAL A 687 13.78 -63.08 -7.69
C VAL A 687 12.85 -63.66 -6.61
N PHE A 688 11.78 -64.37 -6.97
CA PHE A 688 10.88 -65.02 -5.95
C PHE A 688 10.75 -66.54 -6.15
N ILE A 689 11.90 -67.21 -6.33
CA ILE A 689 12.05 -68.63 -6.00
C ILE A 689 13.06 -68.63 -4.85
N GLU A 690 12.57 -68.71 -3.62
CA GLU A 690 13.18 -69.04 -2.33
C GLU A 690 12.83 -67.99 -1.26
N LYS A 691 11.71 -68.15 -0.61
CA LYS A 691 11.56 -68.42 0.82
C LYS A 691 10.09 -68.57 1.21
#